data_20a0a89922a867d3cb17c2a7e86e84dd
#
_entry.id   20a0a89922a867d3cb17c2a7e86e84dd
#
_cell.length_a   1.000
_cell.length_b   1.000
_cell.length_c   1.000
_cell.angle_alpha   90.00
_cell.angle_beta   90.00
_cell.angle_gamma   90.00
#
_symmetry.space_group_name_H-M   'P 1'
#
loop_
_entity.id
_entity.type
_entity.pdbx_description
1 polymer ?
#
loop_
_entity_poly.entity_id
_entity_poly.type
_entity_poly.pdbx_seq_one_letter_code
_entity_poly.pdbx_strand_id
1 'polypeptide(L)'
;MFQSRSENIPKDGLSGLKAHWKDDFRASISVALVALPLSMAIAIASGVQPLAGLLSCVIAGLVTTFFRSGKLTINGPAAGMITVIFGAIVSLDDGSGHAIHYVLAAIVVSGILQVLLGLFKLGRIAEIFPSSVIHGILAAIGVIIFAKQMHVAVGTSSDAGNAIGILKDLIDQLPNANPYIAVISAIGVLLMFFHSKISYQVFHIIPAPVWVLAISVPIVFGYNYMDEQQIHVFGQAFEKPENYLISIPSDLTEVFLYPDFSKLNTGIFWLVVLSMTLISSIISLAGAKAVDKLDPYKRKTNLNRDLMGLGASTIASGMLGGLPILNVIVRSTVNVQNNAKTRWSNFFHGFLVLMFIVVLQPVMNMIPLAALAAVLVFAGIKLASPRVFSEVYKEGVEQLVFMVSTLLFTLYNNLLFGLIAGIVITLITHILIARISVPQFFIYAFSPRNMEVKKNGDNYIMKIRGVANFLTLLKLLKKFEQIKPGTQLEIDFSGAKIIDLTVQEAINDFQRAHELTGGTVNLVGLHKHVASTKHKFALKSSTAPIANKTSPRQKILRALASANEWSFELGQDNRFKKLQTFHFFDSRPIEYKENIVKGKYDKSNEWEISDVTFSEGAMLAKEVYHSTMQYIKLEKEVPPFVLRREEFVDRVFDRVRVFGTMRDINFKTNPEFSKQYYLKGDNRDEIANFFNEDLLNYFVENPIEHIECTGKEMLIAGGIGITKTEDIVPRIKSLEELIKLIK
;
A
#
# COMPACT_ATOMS: atom_id res chain seq x y z
N MET A 1 -0.14 17.71 -21.14
CA MET A 1 -0.29 17.03 -19.85
C MET A 1 -1.39 17.63 -18.97
N PHE A 2 -1.76 18.88 -19.23
CA PHE A 2 -2.81 19.61 -18.50
C PHE A 2 -4.21 19.51 -19.13
N GLN A 3 -4.38 18.76 -20.25
CA GLN A 3 -5.71 18.45 -20.79
C GLN A 3 -6.52 17.60 -19.81
N SER A 4 -7.81 17.84 -19.72
CA SER A 4 -8.70 17.20 -18.75
C SER A 4 -8.47 15.69 -18.66
N ARG A 5 -8.22 15.17 -17.47
CA ARG A 5 -7.93 13.75 -17.20
C ARG A 5 -8.97 12.75 -17.76
N SER A 6 -10.14 13.19 -18.13
CA SER A 6 -11.18 12.36 -18.74
C SER A 6 -10.85 11.92 -20.17
N GLU A 7 -9.95 12.63 -20.88
CA GLU A 7 -9.65 12.35 -22.28
C GLU A 7 -8.49 11.40 -22.51
N ASN A 8 -7.62 11.12 -21.53
CA ASN A 8 -6.39 10.34 -21.69
C ASN A 8 -6.26 9.09 -20.81
N ILE A 9 -7.37 8.41 -20.50
CA ILE A 9 -7.28 7.11 -19.80
C ILE A 9 -6.60 6.09 -20.75
N PRO A 10 -5.47 5.44 -20.32
CA PRO A 10 -4.78 4.46 -21.15
C PRO A 10 -5.72 3.35 -21.61
N LYS A 11 -5.69 3.10 -22.93
CA LYS A 11 -6.48 2.02 -23.53
C LYS A 11 -6.07 0.66 -22.96
N ASP A 12 -7.02 -0.25 -22.90
CA ASP A 12 -6.80 -1.61 -22.38
C ASP A 12 -6.51 -2.63 -23.51
N GLY A 13 -5.99 -3.80 -23.13
CA GLY A 13 -5.72 -4.91 -24.05
C GLY A 13 -4.58 -4.60 -25.04
N LEU A 14 -4.65 -5.15 -26.25
CA LEU A 14 -3.59 -5.00 -27.26
C LEU A 14 -3.40 -3.57 -27.74
N SER A 15 -4.43 -2.74 -27.73
CA SER A 15 -4.30 -1.30 -28.05
C SER A 15 -3.51 -0.55 -26.98
N GLY A 16 -3.67 -0.92 -25.72
CA GLY A 16 -2.86 -0.40 -24.61
C GLY A 16 -1.39 -0.83 -24.73
N LEU A 17 -1.15 -2.11 -25.06
CA LEU A 17 0.21 -2.60 -25.33
C LEU A 17 0.90 -1.77 -26.41
N LYS A 18 0.26 -1.62 -27.58
CA LYS A 18 0.85 -0.86 -28.70
C LYS A 18 1.17 0.58 -28.33
N ALA A 19 0.33 1.23 -27.52
CA ALA A 19 0.49 2.64 -27.13
C ALA A 19 1.52 2.85 -26.01
N HIS A 20 1.64 1.92 -25.04
CA HIS A 20 2.34 2.14 -23.77
C HIS A 20 3.39 1.08 -23.42
N TRP A 21 3.76 0.18 -24.34
CA TRP A 21 4.70 -0.91 -24.07
C TRP A 21 6.06 -0.43 -23.52
N LYS A 22 6.52 0.74 -23.96
CA LYS A 22 7.80 1.32 -23.47
C LYS A 22 7.73 1.74 -22.02
N ASP A 23 6.63 2.36 -21.61
CA ASP A 23 6.43 2.79 -20.21
C ASP A 23 6.27 1.57 -19.31
N ASP A 24 5.45 0.61 -19.73
CA ASP A 24 5.19 -0.62 -19.00
C ASP A 24 6.44 -1.51 -18.88
N PHE A 25 7.25 -1.61 -19.95
CA PHE A 25 8.50 -2.36 -19.94
C PHE A 25 9.53 -1.75 -18.96
N ARG A 26 9.67 -0.42 -18.95
CA ARG A 26 10.56 0.28 -18.00
C ARG A 26 10.15 0.06 -16.56
N ALA A 27 8.86 0.25 -16.28
CA ALA A 27 8.36 0.02 -14.92
C ALA A 27 8.60 -1.43 -14.50
N SER A 28 8.44 -2.38 -15.42
CA SER A 28 8.62 -3.80 -15.14
C SER A 28 10.07 -4.19 -14.81
N ILE A 29 11.08 -3.47 -15.28
CA ILE A 29 12.48 -3.70 -14.89
C ILE A 29 12.66 -3.49 -13.39
N SER A 30 12.23 -2.34 -12.88
CA SER A 30 12.30 -2.04 -11.43
C SER A 30 11.51 -3.06 -10.62
N VAL A 31 10.34 -3.46 -11.11
CA VAL A 31 9.50 -4.48 -10.45
C VAL A 31 10.19 -5.84 -10.43
N ALA A 32 10.79 -6.28 -11.55
CA ALA A 32 11.48 -7.57 -11.64
C ALA A 32 12.70 -7.62 -10.71
N LEU A 33 13.46 -6.53 -10.63
CA LEU A 33 14.58 -6.41 -9.70
C LEU A 33 14.17 -6.54 -8.23
N VAL A 34 13.03 -5.98 -7.84
CA VAL A 34 12.47 -6.16 -6.48
C VAL A 34 11.91 -7.58 -6.30
N ALA A 35 11.33 -8.14 -7.34
CA ALA A 35 10.68 -9.44 -7.28
C ALA A 35 11.65 -10.58 -7.06
N LEU A 36 12.84 -10.53 -7.64
CA LEU A 36 13.85 -11.58 -7.55
C LEU A 36 14.18 -11.95 -6.08
N PRO A 37 14.78 -11.05 -5.27
CA PRO A 37 15.14 -11.40 -3.91
C PRO A 37 13.93 -11.74 -3.04
N LEU A 38 12.83 -10.99 -3.18
CA LEU A 38 11.64 -11.20 -2.36
C LEU A 38 10.97 -12.53 -2.63
N SER A 39 10.90 -12.97 -3.90
CA SER A 39 10.24 -14.24 -4.23
C SER A 39 11.03 -15.45 -3.75
N MET A 40 12.36 -15.41 -3.92
CA MET A 40 13.24 -16.44 -3.39
C MET A 40 13.16 -16.52 -1.87
N ALA A 41 13.24 -15.36 -1.21
CA ALA A 41 13.12 -15.27 0.24
C ALA A 41 11.78 -15.83 0.75
N ILE A 42 10.66 -15.51 0.09
CA ILE A 42 9.33 -16.02 0.43
C ILE A 42 9.28 -17.55 0.27
N ALA A 43 9.85 -18.11 -0.80
CA ALA A 43 9.88 -19.54 -1.02
C ALA A 43 10.67 -20.27 0.09
N ILE A 44 11.88 -19.80 0.38
CA ILE A 44 12.73 -20.37 1.44
C ILE A 44 12.04 -20.28 2.80
N ALA A 45 11.48 -19.12 3.14
CA ALA A 45 10.74 -18.92 4.39
C ALA A 45 9.50 -19.82 4.50
N SER A 46 8.92 -20.20 3.36
CA SER A 46 7.79 -21.15 3.28
C SER A 46 8.22 -22.63 3.37
N GLY A 47 9.51 -22.92 3.40
CA GLY A 47 10.04 -24.29 3.44
C GLY A 47 10.12 -24.96 2.07
N VAL A 48 10.18 -24.20 0.98
CA VAL A 48 10.29 -24.72 -0.40
C VAL A 48 11.49 -24.12 -1.11
N GLN A 49 11.87 -24.74 -2.23
CA GLN A 49 13.02 -24.30 -3.04
C GLN A 49 12.86 -22.84 -3.53
N PRO A 50 13.95 -22.04 -3.60
CA PRO A 50 13.92 -20.64 -4.02
C PRO A 50 13.26 -20.44 -5.39
N LEU A 51 13.49 -21.37 -6.30
CA LEU A 51 12.99 -21.33 -7.67
C LEU A 51 11.47 -21.47 -7.76
N ALA A 52 10.80 -22.13 -6.80
CA ALA A 52 9.34 -22.19 -6.71
C ALA A 52 8.72 -20.77 -6.60
N GLY A 53 9.38 -19.86 -5.86
CA GLY A 53 8.95 -18.46 -5.76
C GLY A 53 9.12 -17.69 -7.06
N LEU A 54 10.22 -17.89 -7.76
CA LEU A 54 10.47 -17.25 -9.06
C LEU A 54 9.54 -17.79 -10.14
N LEU A 55 9.31 -19.10 -10.19
CA LEU A 55 8.35 -19.73 -11.09
C LEU A 55 6.94 -19.15 -10.89
N SER A 56 6.55 -18.96 -9.64
CA SER A 56 5.27 -18.31 -9.32
C SER A 56 5.17 -16.88 -9.89
N CYS A 57 6.26 -16.10 -9.87
CA CYS A 57 6.29 -14.77 -10.49
C CYS A 57 6.12 -14.84 -12.02
N VAL A 58 6.80 -15.78 -12.67
CA VAL A 58 6.68 -16.00 -14.12
C VAL A 58 5.23 -16.34 -14.48
N ILE A 59 4.66 -17.34 -13.82
CA ILE A 59 3.28 -17.78 -14.07
C ILE A 59 2.30 -16.65 -13.78
N ALA A 60 2.48 -15.93 -12.67
CA ALA A 60 1.65 -14.80 -12.30
C ALA A 60 1.63 -13.72 -13.40
N GLY A 61 2.80 -13.29 -13.87
CA GLY A 61 2.90 -12.28 -14.91
C GLY A 61 2.28 -12.73 -16.23
N LEU A 62 2.55 -13.96 -16.65
CA LEU A 62 2.08 -14.49 -17.92
C LEU A 62 0.58 -14.81 -17.92
N VAL A 63 0.02 -15.36 -16.84
CA VAL A 63 -1.37 -15.85 -16.82
C VAL A 63 -2.35 -14.74 -16.39
N THR A 64 -2.11 -14.05 -15.25
CA THR A 64 -3.09 -13.07 -14.72
C THR A 64 -3.34 -11.91 -15.67
N THR A 65 -2.34 -11.51 -16.46
CA THR A 65 -2.44 -10.39 -17.40
C THR A 65 -3.61 -10.56 -18.38
N PHE A 66 -3.93 -11.78 -18.78
CA PHE A 66 -5.00 -12.05 -19.76
C PHE A 66 -6.41 -12.00 -19.17
N PHE A 67 -6.57 -12.09 -17.85
CA PHE A 67 -7.89 -12.02 -17.19
C PHE A 67 -8.46 -10.59 -17.11
N ARG A 68 -7.70 -9.57 -17.46
CA ARG A 68 -8.12 -8.17 -17.54
C ARG A 68 -8.75 -7.65 -16.24
N SER A 69 -8.19 -7.98 -15.09
CA SER A 69 -8.65 -7.57 -13.76
C SER A 69 -8.08 -6.20 -13.34
N GLY A 70 -7.01 -6.19 -12.58
CA GLY A 70 -6.28 -4.99 -12.19
C GLY A 70 -5.55 -4.33 -13.35
N LYS A 71 -5.31 -3.02 -13.27
CA LYS A 71 -4.63 -2.25 -14.32
C LYS A 71 -3.14 -2.10 -14.07
N LEU A 72 -2.77 -1.90 -12.80
CA LEU A 72 -1.38 -1.65 -12.38
C LEU A 72 -0.92 -2.64 -11.30
N THR A 73 -1.74 -3.65 -11.01
CA THR A 73 -1.43 -4.71 -10.04
C THR A 73 -0.34 -5.62 -10.58
N ILE A 74 0.65 -5.90 -9.72
CA ILE A 74 1.68 -6.92 -9.95
C ILE A 74 1.34 -8.14 -9.12
N ASN A 75 1.40 -9.30 -9.76
CA ASN A 75 1.03 -10.58 -9.18
C ASN A 75 2.27 -11.45 -8.90
N GLY A 76 2.18 -12.32 -7.90
CA GLY A 76 3.25 -13.24 -7.53
C GLY A 76 3.08 -13.80 -6.12
N PRO A 77 4.07 -14.54 -5.60
CA PRO A 77 4.05 -15.00 -4.23
C PRO A 77 4.17 -13.81 -3.27
N ALA A 78 3.45 -13.88 -2.16
CA ALA A 78 3.41 -12.83 -1.15
C ALA A 78 3.79 -13.35 0.23
N ALA A 79 4.48 -12.52 1.01
CA ALA A 79 4.92 -12.85 2.36
C ALA A 79 3.78 -13.28 3.28
N GLY A 80 2.56 -12.82 3.04
CA GLY A 80 1.37 -13.22 3.78
C GLY A 80 1.01 -14.70 3.71
N MET A 81 1.55 -15.44 2.74
CA MET A 81 1.33 -16.88 2.60
C MET A 81 2.42 -17.76 3.23
N ILE A 82 3.54 -17.18 3.67
CA ILE A 82 4.67 -17.95 4.24
C ILE A 82 4.19 -18.89 5.34
N THR A 83 3.46 -18.36 6.30
CA THR A 83 2.99 -19.13 7.47
C THR A 83 1.93 -20.17 7.11
N VAL A 84 1.09 -19.86 6.12
CA VAL A 84 0.05 -20.81 5.65
C VAL A 84 0.67 -21.99 4.92
N ILE A 85 1.65 -21.72 4.05
CA ILE A 85 2.34 -22.76 3.28
C ILE A 85 3.20 -23.61 4.21
N PHE A 86 3.99 -22.97 5.08
CA PHE A 86 4.81 -23.71 6.04
C PHE A 86 3.96 -24.57 6.99
N GLY A 87 2.87 -23.99 7.54
CA GLY A 87 1.93 -24.74 8.38
C GLY A 87 1.24 -25.89 7.63
N ALA A 88 0.99 -25.71 6.33
CA ALA A 88 0.45 -26.76 5.48
C ALA A 88 1.45 -27.91 5.29
N ILE A 89 2.74 -27.59 5.04
CA ILE A 89 3.80 -28.62 4.95
C ILE A 89 3.85 -29.45 6.24
N VAL A 90 3.92 -28.78 7.40
CA VAL A 90 3.97 -29.46 8.70
C VAL A 90 2.70 -30.27 8.97
N SER A 91 1.50 -29.72 8.62
CA SER A 91 0.23 -30.41 8.90
C SER A 91 -0.07 -31.59 7.99
N LEU A 92 0.46 -31.60 6.77
CA LEU A 92 0.28 -32.66 5.78
C LEU A 92 1.42 -33.66 5.74
N ASP A 93 2.47 -33.39 6.51
CA ASP A 93 3.61 -34.35 6.62
C ASP A 93 3.17 -35.62 7.32
N ASP A 94 3.37 -36.74 6.66
CA ASP A 94 3.11 -38.10 7.16
C ASP A 94 4.39 -38.92 7.29
N GLY A 95 5.57 -38.24 7.23
CA GLY A 95 6.88 -38.88 7.28
C GLY A 95 7.31 -39.56 5.98
N SER A 96 6.51 -39.48 4.91
CA SER A 96 6.84 -40.06 3.59
C SER A 96 7.82 -39.24 2.78
N GLY A 97 8.08 -37.99 3.19
CA GLY A 97 8.83 -36.99 2.39
C GLY A 97 8.01 -36.33 1.26
N HIS A 98 6.72 -36.66 1.12
CA HIS A 98 5.82 -36.15 0.08
C HIS A 98 5.02 -34.92 0.50
N ALA A 99 5.28 -34.32 1.66
CA ALA A 99 4.52 -33.21 2.21
C ALA A 99 4.36 -32.04 1.21
N ILE A 100 5.41 -31.69 0.47
CA ILE A 100 5.37 -30.61 -0.54
C ILE A 100 4.39 -30.97 -1.67
N HIS A 101 4.35 -32.21 -2.13
CA HIS A 101 3.42 -32.66 -3.18
C HIS A 101 1.95 -32.55 -2.75
N TYR A 102 1.65 -32.85 -1.47
CA TYR A 102 0.31 -32.67 -0.89
C TYR A 102 -0.07 -31.19 -0.80
N VAL A 103 0.89 -30.33 -0.44
CA VAL A 103 0.69 -28.86 -0.41
C VAL A 103 0.44 -28.31 -1.79
N LEU A 104 1.16 -28.79 -2.82
CA LEU A 104 0.90 -28.39 -4.21
C LEU A 104 -0.52 -28.78 -4.64
N ALA A 105 -1.01 -29.96 -4.27
CA ALA A 105 -2.40 -30.34 -4.50
C ALA A 105 -3.38 -29.40 -3.79
N ALA A 106 -3.10 -29.00 -2.55
CA ALA A 106 -3.91 -28.04 -1.81
C ALA A 106 -3.89 -26.65 -2.48
N ILE A 107 -2.76 -26.21 -3.04
CA ILE A 107 -2.63 -24.97 -3.82
C ILE A 107 -3.52 -25.03 -5.07
N VAL A 108 -3.49 -26.12 -5.82
CA VAL A 108 -4.33 -26.33 -7.00
C VAL A 108 -5.82 -26.25 -6.64
N VAL A 109 -6.25 -26.99 -5.62
CA VAL A 109 -7.66 -27.00 -5.16
C VAL A 109 -8.08 -25.63 -4.64
N SER A 110 -7.20 -24.92 -3.91
CA SER A 110 -7.41 -23.55 -3.48
C SER A 110 -7.63 -22.61 -4.68
N GLY A 111 -6.82 -22.74 -5.73
CA GLY A 111 -6.97 -21.99 -6.97
C GLY A 111 -8.31 -22.26 -7.66
N ILE A 112 -8.77 -23.53 -7.67
CA ILE A 112 -10.11 -23.89 -8.21
C ILE A 112 -11.20 -23.19 -7.41
N LEU A 113 -11.13 -23.21 -6.08
CA LEU A 113 -12.09 -22.52 -5.23
C LEU A 113 -12.08 -21.00 -5.49
N GLN A 114 -10.92 -20.38 -5.70
CA GLN A 114 -10.84 -18.95 -6.05
C GLN A 114 -11.51 -18.65 -7.39
N VAL A 115 -11.32 -19.50 -8.41
CA VAL A 115 -12.03 -19.36 -9.69
C VAL A 115 -13.53 -19.46 -9.49
N LEU A 116 -14.01 -20.43 -8.71
CA LEU A 116 -15.43 -20.59 -8.39
C LEU A 116 -15.98 -19.36 -7.63
N LEU A 117 -15.27 -18.84 -6.64
CA LEU A 117 -15.64 -17.61 -5.94
C LEU A 117 -15.78 -16.43 -6.93
N GLY A 118 -14.87 -16.30 -7.88
CA GLY A 118 -14.95 -15.29 -8.94
C GLY A 118 -16.16 -15.47 -9.87
N LEU A 119 -16.41 -16.71 -10.30
CA LEU A 119 -17.56 -17.07 -11.16
C LEU A 119 -18.90 -16.80 -10.48
N PHE A 120 -19.04 -17.16 -9.21
CA PHE A 120 -20.24 -16.89 -8.41
C PHE A 120 -20.36 -15.43 -7.96
N LYS A 121 -19.47 -14.55 -8.44
CA LYS A 121 -19.47 -13.10 -8.12
C LYS A 121 -19.30 -12.81 -6.62
N LEU A 122 -18.55 -13.66 -5.94
CA LEU A 122 -18.27 -13.56 -4.52
C LEU A 122 -16.99 -12.75 -4.20
N GLY A 123 -16.39 -12.09 -5.19
CA GLY A 123 -15.19 -11.25 -5.03
C GLY A 123 -15.33 -10.12 -4.00
N ARG A 124 -16.57 -9.74 -3.66
CA ARG A 124 -16.82 -8.76 -2.60
C ARG A 124 -16.85 -9.34 -1.19
N ILE A 125 -16.77 -10.66 -1.01
CA ILE A 125 -16.74 -11.28 0.33
C ILE A 125 -15.55 -10.75 1.15
N ALA A 126 -14.42 -10.47 0.52
CA ALA A 126 -13.27 -9.87 1.22
C ALA A 126 -13.55 -8.47 1.80
N GLU A 127 -14.62 -7.81 1.36
CA GLU A 127 -15.03 -6.51 1.89
C GLU A 127 -15.73 -6.62 3.26
N ILE A 128 -16.20 -7.82 3.63
CA ILE A 128 -16.89 -8.09 4.90
C ILE A 128 -15.90 -8.06 6.09
N PHE A 129 -14.60 -8.21 5.85
CA PHE A 129 -13.64 -8.30 6.95
C PHE A 129 -13.32 -6.91 7.51
N PRO A 130 -13.40 -6.71 8.85
CA PRO A 130 -13.01 -5.46 9.48
C PRO A 130 -11.55 -5.11 9.19
N SER A 131 -11.29 -3.86 8.83
CA SER A 131 -9.92 -3.38 8.51
C SER A 131 -8.93 -3.70 9.63
N SER A 132 -9.33 -3.52 10.89
CA SER A 132 -8.49 -3.78 12.06
C SER A 132 -8.14 -5.25 12.25
N VAL A 133 -9.04 -6.18 11.89
CA VAL A 133 -8.77 -7.62 11.88
C VAL A 133 -7.72 -7.95 10.81
N ILE A 134 -7.83 -7.35 9.63
CA ILE A 134 -6.83 -7.50 8.55
C ILE A 134 -5.46 -6.97 9.03
N HIS A 135 -5.41 -5.81 9.69
CA HIS A 135 -4.17 -5.28 10.29
C HIS A 135 -3.60 -6.23 11.34
N GLY A 136 -4.44 -6.89 12.14
CA GLY A 136 -4.03 -7.90 13.11
C GLY A 136 -3.39 -9.13 12.48
N ILE A 137 -3.98 -9.64 11.39
CA ILE A 137 -3.40 -10.73 10.60
C ILE A 137 -2.04 -10.34 10.03
N LEU A 138 -1.95 -9.15 9.43
CA LEU A 138 -0.72 -8.66 8.81
C LEU A 138 0.39 -8.47 9.85
N ALA A 139 0.05 -7.92 11.02
CA ALA A 139 1.00 -7.78 12.12
C ALA A 139 1.47 -9.15 12.64
N ALA A 140 0.57 -10.13 12.77
CA ALA A 140 0.92 -11.50 13.15
C ALA A 140 1.87 -12.15 12.13
N ILE A 141 1.58 -12.02 10.84
CA ILE A 141 2.47 -12.45 9.76
C ILE A 141 3.84 -11.79 9.91
N GLY A 142 3.88 -10.49 10.20
CA GLY A 142 5.12 -9.75 10.43
C GLY A 142 5.95 -10.33 11.58
N VAL A 143 5.33 -10.60 12.72
CA VAL A 143 6.00 -11.21 13.88
C VAL A 143 6.51 -12.62 13.55
N ILE A 144 5.72 -13.45 12.86
CA ILE A 144 6.12 -14.82 12.51
C ILE A 144 7.28 -14.81 11.52
N ILE A 145 7.23 -13.93 10.49
CA ILE A 145 8.33 -13.78 9.54
C ILE A 145 9.60 -13.32 10.26
N PHE A 146 9.47 -12.30 11.11
CA PHE A 146 10.59 -11.81 11.91
C PHE A 146 11.21 -12.92 12.75
N ALA A 147 10.40 -13.67 13.51
CA ALA A 147 10.87 -14.75 14.36
C ALA A 147 11.67 -15.80 13.57
N LYS A 148 11.10 -16.31 12.47
CA LYS A 148 11.77 -17.33 11.63
C LYS A 148 13.02 -16.81 10.94
N GLN A 149 12.92 -15.61 10.35
CA GLN A 149 14.03 -15.09 9.56
C GLN A 149 15.18 -14.56 10.40
N MET A 150 14.94 -14.21 11.67
CA MET A 150 16.02 -13.88 12.59
C MET A 150 16.93 -15.06 12.88
N HIS A 151 16.39 -16.29 12.99
CA HIS A 151 17.23 -17.49 13.08
C HIS A 151 18.14 -17.65 11.86
N VAL A 152 17.59 -17.52 10.65
CA VAL A 152 18.38 -17.57 9.41
C VAL A 152 19.40 -16.42 9.36
N ALA A 153 19.01 -15.22 9.83
CA ALA A 153 19.85 -14.03 9.85
C ALA A 153 21.05 -14.14 10.80
N VAL A 154 20.97 -14.96 11.83
CA VAL A 154 22.08 -15.20 12.77
C VAL A 154 22.69 -16.59 12.63
N GLY A 155 22.24 -17.40 11.67
CA GLY A 155 22.78 -18.73 11.38
C GLY A 155 22.38 -19.82 12.40
N THR A 156 21.23 -19.66 13.03
CA THR A 156 20.63 -20.66 13.94
C THR A 156 19.36 -21.26 13.34
N SER A 157 18.77 -22.24 13.99
CA SER A 157 17.50 -22.86 13.62
C SER A 157 16.59 -23.02 14.84
N SER A 158 15.30 -23.20 14.63
CA SER A 158 14.33 -23.52 15.69
C SER A 158 13.39 -24.64 15.22
N ASP A 159 13.16 -25.59 16.06
CA ASP A 159 12.21 -26.68 15.84
C ASP A 159 10.84 -26.40 16.49
N ALA A 160 10.64 -25.20 17.07
CA ALA A 160 9.40 -24.86 17.73
C ALA A 160 8.23 -24.76 16.75
N GLY A 161 7.10 -25.37 17.08
CA GLY A 161 5.92 -25.44 16.24
C GLY A 161 5.08 -24.15 16.17
N ASN A 162 5.35 -23.15 17.04
CA ASN A 162 4.61 -21.89 17.09
C ASN A 162 5.54 -20.68 17.19
N ALA A 163 5.03 -19.50 16.81
CA ALA A 163 5.81 -18.28 16.74
C ALA A 163 6.41 -17.83 18.09
N ILE A 164 5.70 -18.08 19.17
CA ILE A 164 6.16 -17.71 20.52
C ILE A 164 7.35 -18.59 20.91
N GLY A 165 7.27 -19.89 20.63
CA GLY A 165 8.39 -20.83 20.82
C GLY A 165 9.62 -20.44 20.01
N ILE A 166 9.44 -20.13 18.70
CA ILE A 166 10.52 -19.68 17.82
C ILE A 166 11.22 -18.42 18.38
N LEU A 167 10.45 -17.44 18.90
CA LEU A 167 11.02 -16.24 19.53
C LEU A 167 11.78 -16.56 20.82
N LYS A 168 11.31 -17.53 21.61
CA LYS A 168 12.01 -17.97 22.82
C LYS A 168 13.32 -18.68 22.43
N ASP A 169 13.26 -19.62 21.50
CA ASP A 169 14.44 -20.33 21.00
C ASP A 169 15.49 -19.36 20.43
N LEU A 170 15.07 -18.26 19.80
CA LEU A 170 15.97 -17.24 19.29
C LEU A 170 16.83 -16.65 20.42
N ILE A 171 16.23 -16.37 21.57
CA ILE A 171 16.96 -15.82 22.72
C ILE A 171 17.92 -16.84 23.27
N ASP A 172 17.47 -18.10 23.42
CA ASP A 172 18.25 -19.20 23.97
C ASP A 172 19.43 -19.59 23.07
N GLN A 173 19.28 -19.46 21.74
CA GLN A 173 20.31 -19.79 20.75
C GLN A 173 21.20 -18.61 20.32
N LEU A 174 20.92 -17.39 20.80
CA LEU A 174 21.72 -16.22 20.45
C LEU A 174 23.24 -16.38 20.75
N PRO A 175 23.66 -17.07 21.85
CA PRO A 175 25.07 -17.36 22.09
C PRO A 175 25.73 -18.24 21.01
N ASN A 176 24.95 -19.03 20.28
CA ASN A 176 25.41 -19.90 19.19
C ASN A 176 25.35 -19.22 17.82
N ALA A 177 25.02 -17.93 17.77
CA ALA A 177 24.92 -17.18 16.53
C ALA A 177 26.25 -17.14 15.78
N ASN A 178 26.20 -17.42 14.46
CA ASN A 178 27.38 -17.31 13.60
C ASN A 178 27.65 -15.83 13.28
N PRO A 179 28.76 -15.25 13.75
CA PRO A 179 29.01 -13.81 13.64
C PRO A 179 29.12 -13.34 12.19
N TYR A 180 29.59 -14.17 11.26
CA TYR A 180 29.72 -13.79 9.85
C TYR A 180 28.35 -13.70 9.17
N ILE A 181 27.46 -14.66 9.43
CA ILE A 181 26.08 -14.65 8.95
C ILE A 181 25.36 -13.43 9.54
N ALA A 182 25.52 -13.21 10.85
CA ALA A 182 24.93 -12.07 11.55
C ALA A 182 25.40 -10.72 11.01
N VAL A 183 26.69 -10.56 10.67
CA VAL A 183 27.21 -9.32 10.09
C VAL A 183 26.60 -9.02 8.72
N ILE A 184 26.52 -10.03 7.83
CA ILE A 184 25.90 -9.85 6.50
C ILE A 184 24.43 -9.45 6.65
N SER A 185 23.71 -10.12 7.52
CA SER A 185 22.31 -9.81 7.79
C SER A 185 22.16 -8.44 8.41
N ALA A 186 23.00 -8.04 9.37
CA ALA A 186 22.98 -6.72 10.00
C ALA A 186 23.22 -5.61 8.98
N ILE A 187 24.21 -5.76 8.10
CA ILE A 187 24.47 -4.82 7.00
C ILE A 187 23.24 -4.73 6.09
N GLY A 188 22.63 -5.88 5.74
CA GLY A 188 21.43 -5.91 4.92
C GLY A 188 20.24 -5.21 5.56
N VAL A 189 19.98 -5.45 6.85
CA VAL A 189 18.90 -4.80 7.61
C VAL A 189 19.15 -3.29 7.72
N LEU A 190 20.38 -2.87 8.04
CA LEU A 190 20.76 -1.46 8.11
C LEU A 190 20.54 -0.77 6.76
N LEU A 191 20.97 -1.38 5.66
CA LEU A 191 20.72 -0.87 4.30
C LEU A 191 19.23 -0.68 4.05
N MET A 192 18.38 -1.65 4.39
CA MET A 192 16.94 -1.54 4.22
C MET A 192 16.34 -0.38 5.03
N PHE A 193 16.85 -0.11 6.26
CA PHE A 193 16.38 1.00 7.10
C PHE A 193 16.86 2.37 6.62
N PHE A 194 18.10 2.46 6.17
CA PHE A 194 18.71 3.75 5.85
C PHE A 194 18.56 4.14 4.38
N HIS A 195 18.25 3.19 3.48
CA HIS A 195 18.09 3.46 2.06
C HIS A 195 17.16 4.64 1.75
N SER A 196 16.00 4.72 2.43
CA SER A 196 15.05 5.82 2.23
C SER A 196 15.51 7.17 2.84
N LYS A 197 16.54 7.15 3.70
CA LYS A 197 17.09 8.34 4.35
C LYS A 197 18.36 8.88 3.66
N ILE A 198 18.91 8.11 2.72
CA ILE A 198 20.07 8.54 1.94
C ILE A 198 19.60 9.59 0.95
N SER A 199 20.19 10.79 1.02
CA SER A 199 19.81 11.91 0.14
C SER A 199 20.30 11.75 -1.29
N TYR A 200 21.21 10.80 -1.56
CA TYR A 200 21.75 10.55 -2.90
C TYR A 200 20.79 9.72 -3.73
N GLN A 201 20.17 10.32 -4.69
CA GLN A 201 19.11 9.72 -5.53
C GLN A 201 19.58 8.56 -6.40
N VAL A 202 20.87 8.47 -6.74
CA VAL A 202 21.42 7.29 -7.44
C VAL A 202 21.10 6.00 -6.67
N PHE A 203 21.07 6.08 -5.33
CA PHE A 203 20.67 4.93 -4.50
C PHE A 203 19.21 4.56 -4.65
N HIS A 204 18.33 5.51 -4.99
CA HIS A 204 16.90 5.25 -5.15
C HIS A 204 16.53 4.69 -6.54
N ILE A 205 17.42 4.77 -7.53
CA ILE A 205 17.22 4.13 -8.84
C ILE A 205 17.17 2.62 -8.69
N ILE A 206 18.03 2.09 -7.80
CA ILE A 206 18.09 0.66 -7.49
C ILE A 206 17.31 0.42 -6.19
N PRO A 207 16.32 -0.47 -6.18
CA PRO A 207 15.57 -0.80 -4.97
C PRO A 207 16.44 -1.36 -3.85
N ALA A 208 16.13 -1.03 -2.59
CA ALA A 208 16.89 -1.46 -1.42
C ALA A 208 17.22 -2.97 -1.38
N PRO A 209 16.29 -3.92 -1.69
CA PRO A 209 16.63 -5.34 -1.69
C PRO A 209 17.74 -5.72 -2.67
N VAL A 210 17.86 -4.99 -3.80
CA VAL A 210 18.92 -5.25 -4.79
C VAL A 210 20.27 -4.77 -4.28
N TRP A 211 20.29 -3.64 -3.58
CA TRP A 211 21.51 -3.17 -2.90
C TRP A 211 22.01 -4.16 -1.84
N VAL A 212 21.08 -4.78 -1.09
CA VAL A 212 21.45 -5.83 -0.13
C VAL A 212 22.19 -6.96 -0.85
N LEU A 213 21.68 -7.42 -1.99
CA LEU A 213 22.35 -8.46 -2.78
C LEU A 213 23.69 -7.98 -3.36
N ALA A 214 23.72 -6.78 -3.96
CA ALA A 214 24.91 -6.21 -4.60
C ALA A 214 26.08 -6.03 -3.62
N ILE A 215 25.81 -5.85 -2.34
CA ILE A 215 26.85 -5.72 -1.30
C ILE A 215 27.17 -7.08 -0.67
N SER A 216 26.18 -7.94 -0.40
CA SER A 216 26.41 -9.22 0.27
C SER A 216 27.16 -10.22 -0.60
N VAL A 217 26.89 -10.27 -1.93
CA VAL A 217 27.57 -11.20 -2.84
C VAL A 217 29.08 -10.96 -2.88
N PRO A 218 29.62 -9.74 -3.11
CA PRO A 218 31.06 -9.48 -3.07
C PRO A 218 31.71 -9.76 -1.71
N ILE A 219 30.99 -9.55 -0.60
CA ILE A 219 31.49 -9.87 0.75
C ILE A 219 31.73 -11.36 0.87
N VAL A 220 30.76 -12.18 0.43
CA VAL A 220 30.89 -13.66 0.44
C VAL A 220 32.08 -14.12 -0.39
N PHE A 221 32.31 -13.49 -1.55
CA PHE A 221 33.45 -13.82 -2.41
C PHE A 221 34.79 -13.38 -1.83
N GLY A 222 34.87 -12.16 -1.31
CA GLY A 222 36.13 -11.56 -0.84
C GLY A 222 36.72 -12.25 0.41
N TYR A 223 35.90 -12.95 1.16
CA TYR A 223 36.32 -13.70 2.37
C TYR A 223 36.41 -15.23 2.16
N ASN A 224 36.45 -15.72 0.94
CA ASN A 224 36.55 -17.15 0.60
C ASN A 224 35.52 -18.04 1.34
N TYR A 225 34.32 -17.49 1.57
CA TYR A 225 33.24 -18.22 2.28
C TYR A 225 32.86 -19.55 1.61
N MET A 226 33.34 -19.78 0.39
CA MET A 226 33.06 -20.99 -0.37
C MET A 226 34.00 -22.14 -0.04
N ASP A 227 35.23 -21.86 0.42
CA ASP A 227 36.31 -22.84 0.50
C ASP A 227 36.61 -23.34 1.92
N GLU A 228 36.28 -22.55 2.95
CA GLU A 228 36.57 -22.93 4.34
C GLU A 228 35.35 -23.50 5.06
N GLN A 229 35.50 -24.67 5.65
CA GLN A 229 34.46 -25.34 6.46
C GLN A 229 34.33 -24.74 7.87
N GLN A 230 35.37 -24.10 8.39
CA GLN A 230 35.39 -23.46 9.71
C GLN A 230 35.89 -22.03 9.63
N ILE A 231 35.19 -21.13 10.30
CA ILE A 231 35.52 -19.73 10.37
C ILE A 231 35.93 -19.37 11.80
N HIS A 232 37.12 -18.84 11.99
CA HIS A 232 37.64 -18.44 13.31
C HIS A 232 37.41 -16.97 13.59
N VAL A 233 36.66 -16.65 14.65
CA VAL A 233 36.40 -15.29 15.12
C VAL A 233 36.79 -15.18 16.58
N PHE A 234 37.68 -14.25 16.92
CA PHE A 234 38.16 -14.06 18.28
C PHE A 234 38.65 -15.35 18.98
N GLY A 235 39.23 -16.29 18.20
CA GLY A 235 39.74 -17.54 18.71
C GLY A 235 38.71 -18.66 18.88
N GLN A 236 37.45 -18.44 18.53
CA GLN A 236 36.42 -19.47 18.46
C GLN A 236 36.20 -19.92 17.02
N ALA A 237 36.10 -21.22 16.80
CA ALA A 237 35.76 -21.79 15.50
C ALA A 237 34.24 -21.90 15.35
N PHE A 238 33.72 -21.35 14.28
CA PHE A 238 32.29 -21.46 13.91
C PHE A 238 32.18 -22.36 12.68
N GLU A 239 31.32 -23.32 12.73
CA GLU A 239 31.02 -24.18 11.58
C GLU A 239 30.16 -23.40 10.58
N LYS A 240 30.44 -23.60 9.30
CA LYS A 240 29.62 -23.05 8.21
C LYS A 240 28.34 -23.89 8.11
N PRO A 241 27.13 -23.29 8.14
CA PRO A 241 25.90 -24.02 7.89
C PRO A 241 25.93 -24.65 6.51
N GLU A 242 25.50 -25.92 6.38
CA GLU A 242 25.55 -26.70 5.12
C GLU A 242 24.83 -26.01 3.95
N ASN A 243 23.81 -25.17 4.21
CA ASN A 243 23.00 -24.49 3.21
C ASN A 243 23.11 -22.96 3.31
N TYR A 244 24.32 -22.42 3.35
CA TYR A 244 24.55 -20.98 3.51
C TYR A 244 24.20 -20.13 2.26
N LEU A 245 24.35 -20.71 1.08
CA LEU A 245 24.00 -20.07 -0.20
C LEU A 245 22.71 -20.64 -0.78
N ILE A 246 22.13 -19.89 -1.68
CA ILE A 246 21.00 -20.38 -2.49
C ILE A 246 21.52 -21.50 -3.39
N SER A 247 20.77 -22.59 -3.46
CA SER A 247 21.00 -23.66 -4.42
C SER A 247 19.87 -23.69 -5.44
N ILE A 248 20.19 -23.34 -6.67
CA ILE A 248 19.30 -23.50 -7.81
C ILE A 248 19.89 -24.60 -8.70
N PRO A 249 19.17 -25.71 -8.92
CA PRO A 249 19.64 -26.80 -9.76
C PRO A 249 20.07 -26.33 -11.15
N SER A 250 21.11 -26.90 -11.71
CA SER A 250 21.54 -26.62 -13.08
C SER A 250 20.52 -27.14 -14.11
N ASP A 251 19.86 -28.23 -13.80
CA ASP A 251 18.73 -28.71 -14.57
C ASP A 251 17.42 -28.10 -14.04
N LEU A 252 16.88 -27.15 -14.80
CA LEU A 252 15.64 -26.48 -14.47
C LEU A 252 14.41 -27.40 -14.53
N THR A 253 14.54 -28.63 -15.06
CA THR A 253 13.43 -29.59 -15.10
C THR A 253 13.17 -30.22 -13.72
N GLU A 254 14.16 -30.29 -12.83
CA GLU A 254 14.02 -30.79 -11.46
C GLU A 254 13.13 -29.89 -10.58
N VAL A 255 12.85 -28.68 -11.01
CA VAL A 255 12.00 -27.71 -10.31
C VAL A 255 10.53 -28.02 -10.46
N PHE A 256 10.14 -28.72 -11.54
CA PHE A 256 8.75 -29.07 -11.77
C PHE A 256 8.32 -30.20 -10.85
N LEU A 257 7.81 -29.78 -9.67
CA LEU A 257 7.18 -30.71 -8.73
C LEU A 257 5.70 -30.85 -9.09
N TYR A 258 5.19 -32.06 -9.05
CA TYR A 258 3.80 -32.35 -9.39
C TYR A 258 2.94 -32.51 -8.11
N PRO A 259 1.68 -32.06 -8.11
CA PRO A 259 0.77 -32.22 -6.99
C PRO A 259 0.35 -33.68 -6.81
N ASP A 260 0.30 -34.13 -5.54
CA ASP A 260 -0.26 -35.44 -5.13
C ASP A 260 -1.62 -35.24 -4.43
N PHE A 261 -2.67 -35.71 -5.06
CA PHE A 261 -4.05 -35.57 -4.58
C PHE A 261 -4.50 -36.71 -3.63
N SER A 262 -3.63 -37.57 -3.19
CA SER A 262 -3.98 -38.73 -2.34
C SER A 262 -4.61 -38.34 -0.99
N LYS A 263 -4.34 -37.10 -0.50
CA LYS A 263 -4.88 -36.60 0.77
C LYS A 263 -6.26 -35.93 0.67
N LEU A 264 -6.92 -35.90 -0.52
CA LEU A 264 -8.25 -35.33 -0.71
C LEU A 264 -9.31 -35.87 0.27
N ASN A 265 -9.16 -37.10 0.76
CA ASN A 265 -10.12 -37.70 1.69
C ASN A 265 -9.88 -37.31 3.16
N THR A 266 -8.87 -36.48 3.48
CA THR A 266 -8.55 -36.10 4.85
C THR A 266 -9.11 -34.74 5.22
N GLY A 267 -9.65 -34.60 6.45
CA GLY A 267 -10.19 -33.32 6.94
C GLY A 267 -9.12 -32.23 7.04
N ILE A 268 -7.87 -32.61 7.36
CA ILE A 268 -6.73 -31.69 7.45
C ILE A 268 -6.44 -31.04 6.09
N PHE A 269 -6.48 -31.81 5.00
CA PHE A 269 -6.30 -31.30 3.65
C PHE A 269 -7.31 -30.16 3.34
N TRP A 270 -8.58 -30.37 3.61
CA TRP A 270 -9.62 -29.37 3.37
C TRP A 270 -9.50 -28.14 4.27
N LEU A 271 -9.01 -28.32 5.50
CA LEU A 271 -8.73 -27.20 6.39
C LEU A 271 -7.59 -26.33 5.85
N VAL A 272 -6.54 -26.95 5.31
CA VAL A 272 -5.43 -26.28 4.63
C VAL A 272 -5.94 -25.57 3.38
N VAL A 273 -6.71 -26.24 2.53
CA VAL A 273 -7.32 -25.65 1.31
C VAL A 273 -8.19 -24.43 1.65
N LEU A 274 -9.05 -24.54 2.66
CA LEU A 274 -9.91 -23.44 3.10
C LEU A 274 -9.10 -22.26 3.62
N SER A 275 -8.06 -22.53 4.44
CA SER A 275 -7.17 -21.50 4.96
C SER A 275 -6.43 -20.78 3.83
N MET A 276 -5.85 -21.52 2.87
CA MET A 276 -5.18 -20.95 1.70
C MET A 276 -6.15 -20.10 0.87
N THR A 277 -7.35 -20.61 0.57
CA THR A 277 -8.34 -19.93 -0.25
C THR A 277 -8.80 -18.61 0.39
N LEU A 278 -9.16 -18.65 1.67
CA LEU A 278 -9.66 -17.47 2.38
C LEU A 278 -8.57 -16.41 2.53
N ILE A 279 -7.39 -16.80 3.03
CA ILE A 279 -6.33 -15.85 3.33
C ILE A 279 -5.77 -15.22 2.05
N SER A 280 -5.49 -16.04 1.01
CA SER A 280 -5.01 -15.53 -0.26
C SER A 280 -6.03 -14.61 -0.95
N SER A 281 -7.34 -14.95 -0.90
CA SER A 281 -8.39 -14.12 -1.47
C SER A 281 -8.54 -12.79 -0.74
N ILE A 282 -8.55 -12.81 0.62
CA ILE A 282 -8.67 -11.58 1.43
C ILE A 282 -7.49 -10.64 1.17
N ILE A 283 -6.25 -11.14 1.27
CA ILE A 283 -5.05 -10.33 1.06
C ILE A 283 -5.01 -9.78 -0.37
N SER A 284 -5.34 -10.61 -1.37
CA SER A 284 -5.31 -10.21 -2.77
C SER A 284 -6.34 -9.13 -3.11
N LEU A 285 -7.58 -9.30 -2.66
CA LEU A 285 -8.65 -8.35 -2.95
C LEU A 285 -8.45 -7.03 -2.19
N ALA A 286 -7.95 -7.09 -0.95
CA ALA A 286 -7.53 -5.90 -0.22
C ALA A 286 -6.37 -5.19 -0.95
N GLY A 287 -5.39 -5.96 -1.46
CA GLY A 287 -4.29 -5.47 -2.27
C GLY A 287 -4.74 -4.79 -3.55
N ALA A 288 -5.67 -5.40 -4.29
CA ALA A 288 -6.24 -4.81 -5.51
C ALA A 288 -6.87 -3.43 -5.24
N LYS A 289 -7.69 -3.32 -4.19
CA LYS A 289 -8.29 -2.04 -3.79
C LYS A 289 -7.25 -1.00 -3.36
N ALA A 290 -6.22 -1.43 -2.67
CA ALA A 290 -5.14 -0.55 -2.27
C ALA A 290 -4.41 0.02 -3.50
N VAL A 291 -4.14 -0.80 -4.52
CA VAL A 291 -3.53 -0.37 -5.77
C VAL A 291 -4.46 0.53 -6.59
N ASP A 292 -5.78 0.26 -6.60
CA ASP A 292 -6.76 1.14 -7.24
C ASP A 292 -6.74 2.58 -6.66
N LYS A 293 -6.47 2.73 -5.36
CA LYS A 293 -6.30 4.05 -4.71
C LYS A 293 -5.04 4.78 -5.20
N LEU A 294 -4.00 4.02 -5.55
CA LEU A 294 -2.72 4.55 -6.08
C LEU A 294 -2.77 4.84 -7.57
N ASP A 295 -3.70 4.23 -8.32
CA ASP A 295 -3.80 4.42 -9.77
C ASP A 295 -4.05 5.91 -10.10
N PRO A 296 -3.13 6.59 -10.83
CA PRO A 296 -3.29 7.99 -11.19
C PRO A 296 -4.59 8.27 -11.98
N TYR A 297 -5.06 7.25 -12.72
CA TYR A 297 -6.28 7.32 -13.52
C TYR A 297 -7.54 6.91 -12.76
N LYS A 298 -7.41 6.54 -11.45
CA LYS A 298 -8.52 6.12 -10.58
C LYS A 298 -9.38 4.99 -11.15
N ARG A 299 -8.78 4.12 -11.97
CA ARG A 299 -9.45 2.95 -12.55
C ARG A 299 -9.72 1.91 -11.46
N LYS A 300 -10.88 1.27 -11.53
CA LYS A 300 -11.28 0.25 -10.55
C LYS A 300 -11.03 -1.15 -11.09
N THR A 301 -10.51 -2.01 -10.22
CA THR A 301 -10.32 -3.44 -10.48
C THR A 301 -11.67 -4.18 -10.41
N ASN A 302 -11.90 -5.07 -11.37
CA ASN A 302 -13.03 -6.01 -11.26
C ASN A 302 -12.63 -7.18 -10.36
N LEU A 303 -13.06 -7.14 -9.10
CA LEU A 303 -12.67 -8.10 -8.07
C LEU A 303 -13.04 -9.56 -8.40
N ASN A 304 -14.12 -9.79 -9.15
CA ASN A 304 -14.51 -11.15 -9.56
C ASN A 304 -13.54 -11.70 -10.62
N ARG A 305 -13.21 -10.87 -11.63
CA ARG A 305 -12.21 -11.24 -12.64
C ARG A 305 -10.82 -11.39 -12.03
N ASP A 306 -10.54 -10.61 -11.02
CA ASP A 306 -9.28 -10.68 -10.27
C ASP A 306 -9.12 -12.04 -9.60
N LEU A 307 -10.14 -12.48 -8.84
CA LEU A 307 -10.15 -13.82 -8.23
C LEU A 307 -10.04 -14.94 -9.27
N MET A 308 -10.72 -14.82 -10.41
CA MET A 308 -10.61 -15.80 -11.50
C MET A 308 -9.17 -15.85 -12.05
N GLY A 309 -8.55 -14.71 -12.27
CA GLY A 309 -7.18 -14.62 -12.76
C GLY A 309 -6.15 -15.14 -11.77
N LEU A 310 -6.30 -14.80 -10.51
CA LEU A 310 -5.46 -15.30 -9.43
C LEU A 310 -5.64 -16.81 -9.24
N GLY A 311 -6.89 -17.30 -9.23
CA GLY A 311 -7.18 -18.71 -9.11
C GLY A 311 -6.60 -19.52 -10.27
N ALA A 312 -6.79 -19.06 -11.52
CA ALA A 312 -6.22 -19.73 -12.69
C ALA A 312 -4.68 -19.77 -12.64
N SER A 313 -4.07 -18.67 -12.23
CA SER A 313 -2.61 -18.60 -12.07
C SER A 313 -2.13 -19.46 -10.90
N THR A 314 -2.88 -19.54 -9.80
CA THR A 314 -2.57 -20.40 -8.66
C THR A 314 -2.67 -21.88 -9.03
N ILE A 315 -3.67 -22.29 -9.83
CA ILE A 315 -3.75 -23.64 -10.41
C ILE A 315 -2.50 -23.95 -11.23
N ALA A 316 -2.17 -23.07 -12.18
CA ALA A 316 -0.99 -23.27 -13.02
C ALA A 316 0.30 -23.30 -12.20
N SER A 317 0.42 -22.47 -11.18
CA SER A 317 1.55 -22.43 -10.25
C SER A 317 1.68 -23.74 -9.46
N GLY A 318 0.59 -24.21 -8.82
CA GLY A 318 0.58 -25.44 -8.06
C GLY A 318 0.83 -26.70 -8.90
N MET A 319 0.37 -26.71 -10.16
CA MET A 319 0.63 -27.80 -11.11
C MET A 319 2.11 -27.90 -11.53
N LEU A 320 2.84 -26.81 -11.45
CA LEU A 320 4.24 -26.71 -11.88
C LEU A 320 5.24 -26.59 -10.71
N GLY A 321 4.81 -26.77 -9.47
CA GLY A 321 5.69 -26.72 -8.31
C GLY A 321 5.84 -25.31 -7.68
N GLY A 322 5.02 -24.37 -8.08
CA GLY A 322 5.07 -23.00 -7.56
C GLY A 322 4.12 -22.74 -6.38
N LEU A 323 4.21 -21.53 -5.83
CA LEU A 323 3.45 -21.02 -4.68
C LEU A 323 2.10 -20.41 -5.11
N PRO A 324 1.15 -20.18 -4.17
CA PRO A 324 -0.07 -19.45 -4.44
C PRO A 324 0.22 -18.03 -4.92
N ILE A 325 -0.59 -17.56 -5.87
CA ILE A 325 -0.41 -16.26 -6.51
C ILE A 325 -1.38 -15.25 -5.93
N LEU A 326 -0.84 -14.09 -5.53
CA LEU A 326 -1.56 -12.98 -4.91
C LEU A 326 -1.25 -11.65 -5.61
N ASN A 327 -2.07 -10.64 -5.29
CA ASN A 327 -1.75 -9.25 -5.60
C ASN A 327 -0.69 -8.73 -4.62
N VAL A 328 0.50 -8.39 -5.11
CA VAL A 328 1.62 -7.98 -4.28
C VAL A 328 1.71 -6.45 -4.22
N ILE A 329 1.25 -5.85 -3.12
CA ILE A 329 1.10 -4.40 -2.97
C ILE A 329 2.43 -3.67 -3.14
N VAL A 330 3.50 -4.15 -2.49
CA VAL A 330 4.83 -3.49 -2.54
C VAL A 330 5.32 -3.41 -3.99
N ARG A 331 5.23 -4.49 -4.75
CA ARG A 331 5.64 -4.50 -6.18
C ARG A 331 4.72 -3.63 -7.03
N SER A 332 3.42 -3.64 -6.75
CA SER A 332 2.45 -2.78 -7.44
C SER A 332 2.70 -1.30 -7.18
N THR A 333 3.11 -0.93 -5.96
CA THR A 333 3.50 0.43 -5.62
C THR A 333 4.73 0.87 -6.43
N VAL A 334 5.76 0.02 -6.53
CA VAL A 334 6.93 0.27 -7.39
C VAL A 334 6.52 0.44 -8.85
N ASN A 335 5.59 -0.39 -9.34
CA ASN A 335 5.05 -0.30 -10.70
C ASN A 335 4.38 1.06 -10.96
N VAL A 336 3.54 1.52 -10.04
CA VAL A 336 2.87 2.83 -10.12
C VAL A 336 3.88 3.98 -10.05
N GLN A 337 4.84 3.93 -9.13
CA GLN A 337 5.88 4.95 -8.96
C GLN A 337 6.79 5.07 -10.19
N ASN A 338 7.01 3.96 -10.92
CA ASN A 338 7.76 3.96 -12.17
C ASN A 338 6.87 4.25 -13.40
N ASN A 339 5.70 4.87 -13.20
CA ASN A 339 4.81 5.37 -14.24
C ASN A 339 4.26 4.30 -15.20
N ALA A 340 4.06 3.06 -14.74
CA ALA A 340 3.33 2.07 -15.52
C ALA A 340 1.94 2.58 -15.93
N LYS A 341 1.50 2.22 -17.12
CA LYS A 341 0.23 2.68 -17.71
C LYS A 341 -0.83 1.58 -17.78
N THR A 342 -0.40 0.36 -18.02
CA THR A 342 -1.29 -0.76 -18.27
C THR A 342 -0.86 -2.04 -17.55
N ARG A 343 -1.71 -3.06 -17.59
CA ARG A 343 -1.41 -4.38 -17.02
C ARG A 343 -0.25 -5.11 -17.72
N TRP A 344 0.19 -4.64 -18.88
CA TRP A 344 1.31 -5.24 -19.59
C TRP A 344 2.61 -5.11 -18.83
N SER A 345 2.71 -4.18 -17.88
CA SER A 345 3.83 -4.14 -16.96
C SER A 345 3.95 -5.44 -16.14
N ASN A 346 2.82 -6.07 -15.75
CA ASN A 346 2.84 -7.37 -15.08
C ASN A 346 3.32 -8.51 -16.00
N PHE A 347 2.92 -8.48 -17.27
CA PHE A 347 3.42 -9.43 -18.28
C PHE A 347 4.94 -9.32 -18.45
N PHE A 348 5.42 -8.10 -18.70
CA PHE A 348 6.86 -7.85 -18.85
C PHE A 348 7.65 -8.20 -17.59
N HIS A 349 7.09 -7.95 -16.40
CA HIS A 349 7.68 -8.39 -15.14
C HIS A 349 7.89 -9.91 -15.12
N GLY A 350 6.87 -10.71 -15.42
CA GLY A 350 6.99 -12.16 -15.47
C GLY A 350 7.99 -12.64 -16.52
N PHE A 351 7.98 -12.02 -17.70
CA PHE A 351 8.94 -12.30 -18.77
C PHE A 351 10.39 -11.97 -18.36
N LEU A 352 10.62 -10.84 -17.73
CA LEU A 352 11.95 -10.45 -17.23
C LEU A 352 12.45 -11.39 -16.13
N VAL A 353 11.58 -11.81 -15.21
CA VAL A 353 11.95 -12.80 -14.19
C VAL A 353 12.36 -14.13 -14.85
N LEU A 354 11.63 -14.58 -15.89
CA LEU A 354 12.01 -15.77 -16.65
C LEU A 354 13.39 -15.60 -17.32
N MET A 355 13.63 -14.44 -17.95
CA MET A 355 14.94 -14.13 -18.53
C MET A 355 16.05 -14.14 -17.47
N PHE A 356 15.79 -13.59 -16.28
CA PHE A 356 16.76 -13.61 -15.20
C PHE A 356 17.05 -15.02 -14.68
N ILE A 357 16.05 -15.89 -14.57
CA ILE A 357 16.26 -17.30 -14.20
C ILE A 357 17.22 -17.97 -15.18
N VAL A 358 17.02 -17.77 -16.49
CA VAL A 358 17.82 -18.43 -17.51
C VAL A 358 19.24 -17.85 -17.60
N VAL A 359 19.40 -16.51 -17.48
CA VAL A 359 20.68 -15.84 -17.73
C VAL A 359 21.51 -15.67 -16.45
N LEU A 360 20.87 -15.42 -15.30
CA LEU A 360 21.55 -15.05 -14.05
C LEU A 360 21.61 -16.20 -13.03
N GLN A 361 21.24 -17.44 -13.42
CA GLN A 361 21.31 -18.60 -12.53
C GLN A 361 22.65 -18.74 -11.78
N PRO A 362 23.82 -18.63 -12.44
CA PRO A 362 25.10 -18.70 -11.72
C PRO A 362 25.28 -17.63 -10.66
N VAL A 363 24.79 -16.40 -10.95
CA VAL A 363 24.85 -15.27 -9.99
C VAL A 363 23.88 -15.49 -8.83
N MET A 364 22.73 -16.10 -9.08
CA MET A 364 21.76 -16.39 -8.03
C MET A 364 22.30 -17.40 -7.01
N ASN A 365 23.07 -18.39 -7.44
CA ASN A 365 23.70 -19.39 -6.55
C ASN A 365 24.81 -18.77 -5.65
N MET A 366 25.20 -17.53 -5.90
CA MET A 366 26.15 -16.79 -5.07
C MET A 366 25.45 -15.97 -3.96
N ILE A 367 24.12 -15.94 -3.93
CA ILE A 367 23.38 -15.12 -2.98
C ILE A 367 23.34 -15.84 -1.63
N PRO A 368 23.82 -15.18 -0.53
CA PRO A 368 23.74 -15.76 0.80
C PRO A 368 22.31 -15.70 1.33
N LEU A 369 21.88 -16.75 2.02
CA LEU A 369 20.58 -16.82 2.70
C LEU A 369 20.38 -15.68 3.69
N ALA A 370 21.47 -15.26 4.35
CA ALA A 370 21.48 -14.12 5.27
C ALA A 370 21.01 -12.80 4.64
N ALA A 371 21.36 -12.56 3.38
CA ALA A 371 20.89 -11.39 2.65
C ALA A 371 19.39 -11.40 2.41
N LEU A 372 18.84 -12.56 2.04
CA LEU A 372 17.40 -12.74 1.88
C LEU A 372 16.65 -12.66 3.21
N ALA A 373 17.22 -13.25 4.26
CA ALA A 373 16.70 -13.15 5.61
C ALA A 373 16.63 -11.70 6.08
N ALA A 374 17.68 -10.89 5.83
CA ALA A 374 17.69 -9.47 6.17
C ALA A 374 16.53 -8.69 5.52
N VAL A 375 16.23 -8.96 4.25
CA VAL A 375 15.10 -8.34 3.54
C VAL A 375 13.76 -8.73 4.17
N LEU A 376 13.60 -10.00 4.56
CA LEU A 376 12.36 -10.47 5.21
C LEU A 376 12.25 -10.02 6.66
N VAL A 377 13.35 -9.95 7.41
CA VAL A 377 13.38 -9.37 8.78
C VAL A 377 12.88 -7.93 8.72
N PHE A 378 13.38 -7.13 7.80
CA PHE A 378 12.91 -5.76 7.62
C PHE A 378 11.42 -5.70 7.24
N ALA A 379 10.96 -6.58 6.34
CA ALA A 379 9.55 -6.68 5.99
C ALA A 379 8.69 -7.04 7.19
N GLY A 380 9.12 -8.01 8.01
CA GLY A 380 8.45 -8.40 9.25
C GLY A 380 8.33 -7.24 10.25
N ILE A 381 9.42 -6.49 10.46
CA ILE A 381 9.43 -5.30 11.32
C ILE A 381 8.46 -4.23 10.81
N LYS A 382 8.42 -3.98 9.49
CA LYS A 382 7.47 -3.02 8.91
C LYS A 382 6.01 -3.43 9.13
N LEU A 383 5.70 -4.71 8.96
CA LEU A 383 4.35 -5.26 9.14
C LEU A 383 3.84 -5.13 10.58
N ALA A 384 4.70 -5.35 11.56
CA ALA A 384 4.40 -5.29 12.99
C ALA A 384 4.98 -4.03 13.65
N SER A 385 5.18 -2.95 12.89
CA SER A 385 5.81 -1.74 13.43
C SER A 385 4.94 -1.05 14.47
N PRO A 386 5.52 -0.44 15.53
CA PRO A 386 4.77 0.33 16.52
C PRO A 386 3.91 1.45 15.92
N ARG A 387 4.30 1.95 14.75
CA ARG A 387 3.53 2.96 14.01
C ARG A 387 2.16 2.44 13.59
N VAL A 388 2.08 1.20 13.08
CA VAL A 388 0.80 0.58 12.68
C VAL A 388 -0.14 0.47 13.89
N PHE A 389 0.37 0.06 15.05
CA PHE A 389 -0.43 0.00 16.28
C PHE A 389 -0.90 1.39 16.72
N SER A 390 -0.05 2.40 16.62
CA SER A 390 -0.39 3.78 16.93
C SER A 390 -1.45 4.36 16.00
N GLU A 391 -1.40 4.04 14.72
CA GLU A 391 -2.41 4.48 13.72
C GLU A 391 -3.77 3.84 14.03
N VAL A 392 -3.82 2.53 14.26
CA VAL A 392 -5.05 1.82 14.64
C VAL A 392 -5.59 2.31 15.99
N TYR A 393 -4.71 2.63 16.97
CA TYR A 393 -5.12 3.22 18.24
C TYR A 393 -5.80 4.59 18.06
N LYS A 394 -5.31 5.42 17.12
CA LYS A 394 -5.94 6.73 16.81
C LYS A 394 -7.34 6.57 16.21
N GLU A 395 -7.58 5.49 15.45
CA GLU A 395 -8.90 5.16 14.91
C GLU A 395 -9.90 4.79 16.01
N GLY A 396 -9.43 4.09 17.05
CA GLY A 396 -10.23 3.72 18.22
C GLY A 396 -9.54 2.68 19.10
N VAL A 397 -9.78 2.75 20.41
CA VAL A 397 -9.27 1.72 21.35
C VAL A 397 -9.86 0.36 20.99
N GLU A 398 -11.13 0.31 20.59
CA GLU A 398 -11.81 -0.90 20.15
C GLU A 398 -11.14 -1.49 18.88
N GLN A 399 -10.66 -0.63 17.95
CA GLN A 399 -9.95 -1.08 16.76
C GLN A 399 -8.62 -1.74 17.13
N LEU A 400 -7.91 -1.15 18.09
CA LEU A 400 -6.67 -1.76 18.62
C LEU A 400 -6.94 -3.10 19.29
N VAL A 401 -8.05 -3.23 20.06
CA VAL A 401 -8.44 -4.51 20.67
C VAL A 401 -8.69 -5.56 19.59
N PHE A 402 -9.39 -5.22 18.49
CA PHE A 402 -9.61 -6.15 17.37
C PHE A 402 -8.31 -6.59 16.71
N MET A 403 -7.40 -5.65 16.48
CA MET A 403 -6.09 -5.92 15.91
C MET A 403 -5.24 -6.81 16.83
N VAL A 404 -5.08 -6.44 18.11
CA VAL A 404 -4.23 -7.15 19.06
C VAL A 404 -4.79 -8.54 19.36
N SER A 405 -6.10 -8.69 19.55
CA SER A 405 -6.71 -10.00 19.74
C SER A 405 -6.47 -10.91 18.54
N THR A 406 -6.70 -10.42 17.31
CA THR A 406 -6.42 -11.17 16.08
C THR A 406 -4.96 -11.61 16.02
N LEU A 407 -4.02 -10.70 16.32
CA LEU A 407 -2.59 -10.98 16.38
C LEU A 407 -2.29 -12.09 17.39
N LEU A 408 -2.73 -11.95 18.64
CA LEU A 408 -2.42 -12.90 19.70
C LEU A 408 -2.98 -14.30 19.41
N PHE A 409 -4.23 -14.40 18.96
CA PHE A 409 -4.83 -15.68 18.60
C PHE A 409 -4.17 -16.31 17.37
N THR A 410 -3.68 -15.50 16.44
CA THR A 410 -2.88 -16.00 15.30
C THR A 410 -1.54 -16.57 15.75
N LEU A 411 -0.83 -15.89 16.66
CA LEU A 411 0.48 -16.34 17.16
C LEU A 411 0.35 -17.60 18.06
N TYR A 412 -0.78 -17.73 18.74
CA TYR A 412 -1.06 -18.86 19.61
C TYR A 412 -1.34 -20.15 18.83
N ASN A 413 -2.12 -20.07 17.74
CA ASN A 413 -2.55 -21.23 16.96
C ASN A 413 -2.19 -21.07 15.46
N ASN A 414 -3.07 -20.45 14.68
CA ASN A 414 -2.86 -20.24 13.24
C ASN A 414 -3.66 -19.02 12.72
N LEU A 415 -3.40 -18.63 11.47
CA LEU A 415 -4.02 -17.48 10.84
C LEU A 415 -5.54 -17.56 10.76
N LEU A 416 -6.09 -18.73 10.44
CA LEU A 416 -7.54 -18.92 10.32
C LEU A 416 -8.22 -18.75 11.69
N PHE A 417 -7.63 -19.31 12.74
CA PHE A 417 -8.13 -19.18 14.10
C PHE A 417 -8.09 -17.72 14.57
N GLY A 418 -7.00 -17.00 14.30
CA GLY A 418 -6.89 -15.58 14.60
C GLY A 418 -7.91 -14.73 13.86
N LEU A 419 -8.16 -15.02 12.58
CA LEU A 419 -9.19 -14.35 11.78
C LEU A 419 -10.58 -14.53 12.39
N ILE A 420 -10.97 -15.77 12.71
CA ILE A 420 -12.29 -16.08 13.30
C ILE A 420 -12.42 -15.40 14.67
N ALA A 421 -11.40 -15.52 15.53
CA ALA A 421 -11.39 -14.89 16.86
C ALA A 421 -11.52 -13.37 16.76
N GLY A 422 -10.79 -12.73 15.85
CA GLY A 422 -10.88 -11.29 15.61
C GLY A 422 -12.28 -10.84 15.19
N ILE A 423 -12.92 -11.59 14.29
CA ILE A 423 -14.30 -11.31 13.84
C ILE A 423 -15.28 -11.48 15.01
N VAL A 424 -15.16 -12.55 15.79
CA VAL A 424 -16.04 -12.81 16.94
C VAL A 424 -15.90 -11.71 17.98
N ILE A 425 -14.68 -11.31 18.33
CA ILE A 425 -14.43 -10.20 19.28
C ILE A 425 -15.00 -8.88 18.74
N THR A 426 -14.85 -8.60 17.44
CA THR A 426 -15.45 -7.43 16.81
C THR A 426 -16.97 -7.44 16.94
N LEU A 427 -17.62 -8.59 16.67
CA LEU A 427 -19.08 -8.74 16.81
C LEU A 427 -19.54 -8.53 18.24
N ILE A 428 -18.88 -9.16 19.21
CA ILE A 428 -19.21 -9.02 20.63
C ILE A 428 -19.10 -7.54 21.04
N THR A 429 -18.02 -6.88 20.68
CA THR A 429 -17.80 -5.47 21.00
C THR A 429 -18.87 -4.57 20.35
N HIS A 430 -19.23 -4.81 19.08
CA HIS A 430 -20.30 -4.04 18.41
C HIS A 430 -21.66 -4.24 19.09
N ILE A 431 -21.99 -5.44 19.54
CA ILE A 431 -23.25 -5.74 20.28
C ILE A 431 -23.26 -4.97 21.61
N LEU A 432 -22.15 -5.00 22.35
CA LEU A 432 -22.03 -4.32 23.65
C LEU A 432 -22.13 -2.78 23.49
N ILE A 433 -21.44 -2.22 22.48
CA ILE A 433 -21.48 -0.76 22.23
C ILE A 433 -22.86 -0.33 21.72
N ALA A 434 -23.50 -1.11 20.86
CA ALA A 434 -24.84 -0.79 20.36
C ALA A 434 -25.94 -0.91 21.43
N ARG A 435 -25.64 -1.57 22.56
CA ARG A 435 -26.57 -1.81 23.69
C ARG A 435 -27.90 -2.43 23.25
N ILE A 436 -27.82 -3.40 22.36
CA ILE A 436 -28.99 -4.16 21.86
C ILE A 436 -28.79 -5.65 22.13
N SER A 437 -29.87 -6.41 22.19
CA SER A 437 -29.80 -7.86 22.36
C SER A 437 -29.18 -8.54 21.15
N VAL A 438 -28.52 -9.68 21.36
CA VAL A 438 -27.90 -10.48 20.28
C VAL A 438 -28.88 -10.78 19.13
N PRO A 439 -30.09 -11.27 19.36
CA PRO A 439 -31.08 -11.50 18.28
C PRO A 439 -31.42 -10.20 17.53
N GLN A 440 -31.61 -9.11 18.26
CA GLN A 440 -31.92 -7.80 17.67
C GLN A 440 -30.79 -7.26 16.80
N PHE A 441 -29.52 -7.48 17.21
CA PHE A 441 -28.35 -7.11 16.42
C PHE A 441 -28.35 -7.81 15.05
N PHE A 442 -28.56 -9.13 15.04
CA PHE A 442 -28.59 -9.90 13.79
C PHE A 442 -29.83 -9.57 12.94
N ILE A 443 -30.99 -9.32 13.56
CA ILE A 443 -32.16 -8.83 12.82
C ILE A 443 -31.82 -7.51 12.11
N TYR A 444 -31.21 -6.54 12.80
CA TYR A 444 -30.79 -5.30 12.16
C TYR A 444 -29.73 -5.52 11.09
N ALA A 445 -28.73 -6.37 11.32
CA ALA A 445 -27.67 -6.63 10.35
C ALA A 445 -28.20 -7.25 9.05
N PHE A 446 -29.17 -8.18 9.13
CA PHE A 446 -29.67 -8.94 7.98
C PHE A 446 -31.00 -8.43 7.40
N SER A 447 -31.75 -7.60 8.12
CA SER A 447 -33.03 -7.05 7.64
C SER A 447 -32.87 -6.25 6.34
N PRO A 448 -33.72 -6.49 5.34
CA PRO A 448 -33.76 -5.67 4.13
C PRO A 448 -34.07 -4.19 4.40
N ARG A 449 -34.83 -3.91 5.47
CA ARG A 449 -35.29 -2.56 5.86
C ARG A 449 -34.23 -1.73 6.58
N ASN A 450 -33.07 -2.31 6.87
CA ASN A 450 -31.96 -1.59 7.53
C ASN A 450 -31.40 -0.45 6.64
N MET A 451 -31.39 -0.64 5.31
CA MET A 451 -30.92 0.35 4.35
C MET A 451 -31.93 0.51 3.23
N GLU A 452 -32.63 1.63 3.24
CA GLU A 452 -33.64 1.97 2.23
C GLU A 452 -33.15 3.13 1.37
N VAL A 453 -33.22 2.99 0.03
CA VAL A 453 -32.95 4.07 -0.91
C VAL A 453 -34.27 4.50 -1.54
N LYS A 454 -34.58 5.78 -1.41
CA LYS A 454 -35.73 6.41 -2.07
C LYS A 454 -35.25 7.44 -3.07
N LYS A 455 -35.83 7.42 -4.25
CA LYS A 455 -35.59 8.45 -5.27
C LYS A 455 -36.61 9.58 -5.05
N ASN A 456 -36.11 10.81 -4.99
CA ASN A 456 -36.93 12.02 -4.86
C ASN A 456 -36.56 12.99 -5.98
N GLY A 457 -37.26 12.95 -7.10
CA GLY A 457 -36.86 13.62 -8.33
C GLY A 457 -35.54 13.07 -8.88
N ASP A 458 -34.54 13.93 -9.08
CA ASP A 458 -33.19 13.53 -9.47
C ASP A 458 -32.26 13.26 -8.27
N ASN A 459 -32.76 13.44 -7.04
CA ASN A 459 -32.00 13.22 -5.82
C ASN A 459 -32.31 11.83 -5.22
N TYR A 460 -31.38 11.32 -4.43
CA TYR A 460 -31.53 10.08 -3.69
C TYR A 460 -31.41 10.32 -2.19
N ILE A 461 -32.29 9.66 -1.42
CA ILE A 461 -32.21 9.65 0.05
C ILE A 461 -32.01 8.20 0.48
N MET A 462 -30.89 7.92 1.16
CA MET A 462 -30.59 6.63 1.75
C MET A 462 -30.73 6.70 3.27
N LYS A 463 -31.68 5.94 3.83
CA LYS A 463 -31.86 5.85 5.28
C LYS A 463 -31.19 4.60 5.82
N ILE A 464 -30.30 4.78 6.82
CA ILE A 464 -29.61 3.69 7.50
C ILE A 464 -30.14 3.59 8.94
N ARG A 465 -30.61 2.39 9.32
CA ARG A 465 -31.22 2.13 10.62
C ARG A 465 -30.56 0.95 11.33
N GLY A 466 -30.52 1.00 12.66
CA GLY A 466 -29.97 -0.07 13.50
C GLY A 466 -28.45 -0.17 13.37
N VAL A 467 -27.96 -1.24 12.76
CA VAL A 467 -26.51 -1.55 12.71
C VAL A 467 -25.95 -1.24 11.33
N ALA A 468 -24.93 -0.37 11.29
CA ALA A 468 -24.12 -0.08 10.11
C ALA A 468 -22.67 -0.53 10.36
N ASN A 469 -22.38 -1.79 10.06
CA ASN A 469 -21.06 -2.40 10.29
C ASN A 469 -20.61 -3.28 9.12
N PHE A 470 -19.46 -3.90 9.25
CA PHE A 470 -18.89 -4.76 8.22
C PHE A 470 -19.86 -5.84 7.68
N LEU A 471 -20.77 -6.40 8.50
CA LEU A 471 -21.79 -7.37 8.03
C LEU A 471 -22.80 -6.73 7.05
N THR A 472 -23.08 -5.44 7.22
CA THR A 472 -24.02 -4.70 6.37
C THR A 472 -23.38 -4.06 5.15
N LEU A 473 -22.04 -4.11 5.04
CA LEU A 473 -21.27 -3.44 4.01
C LEU A 473 -21.65 -3.88 2.60
N LEU A 474 -21.78 -5.17 2.35
CA LEU A 474 -22.20 -5.67 1.02
C LEU A 474 -23.54 -5.11 0.57
N LYS A 475 -24.48 -4.95 1.53
CA LYS A 475 -25.79 -4.36 1.27
C LYS A 475 -25.63 -2.87 0.91
N LEU A 476 -24.82 -2.15 1.64
CA LEU A 476 -24.50 -0.73 1.38
C LEU A 476 -23.93 -0.56 -0.04
N LEU A 477 -22.95 -1.35 -0.41
CA LEU A 477 -22.31 -1.28 -1.72
C LEU A 477 -23.29 -1.59 -2.87
N LYS A 478 -24.17 -2.58 -2.70
CA LYS A 478 -25.25 -2.84 -3.66
C LYS A 478 -26.21 -1.65 -3.80
N LYS A 479 -26.45 -0.91 -2.70
CA LYS A 479 -27.31 0.28 -2.75
C LYS A 479 -26.61 1.45 -3.45
N PHE A 480 -25.30 1.61 -3.28
CA PHE A 480 -24.52 2.61 -4.02
C PHE A 480 -24.58 2.39 -5.54
N GLU A 481 -24.63 1.15 -6.01
CA GLU A 481 -24.77 0.84 -7.45
C GLU A 481 -26.10 1.32 -8.06
N GLN A 482 -27.12 1.55 -7.23
CA GLN A 482 -28.42 2.06 -7.67
C GLN A 482 -28.43 3.58 -7.86
N ILE A 483 -27.41 4.28 -7.37
CA ILE A 483 -27.28 5.73 -7.44
C ILE A 483 -26.68 6.12 -8.80
N LYS A 484 -27.36 6.99 -9.53
CA LYS A 484 -26.85 7.47 -10.83
C LYS A 484 -25.67 8.44 -10.61
N PRO A 485 -24.64 8.38 -11.46
CA PRO A 485 -23.55 9.37 -11.43
C PRO A 485 -24.08 10.79 -11.61
N GLY A 486 -23.43 11.76 -10.96
CA GLY A 486 -23.77 13.19 -11.10
C GLY A 486 -25.00 13.66 -10.29
N THR A 487 -25.66 12.77 -9.52
CA THR A 487 -26.85 13.11 -8.74
C THR A 487 -26.51 13.55 -7.31
N GLN A 488 -27.49 14.09 -6.59
CA GLN A 488 -27.35 14.35 -5.15
C GLN A 488 -27.79 13.15 -4.34
N LEU A 489 -26.99 12.74 -3.38
CA LEU A 489 -27.29 11.68 -2.41
C LEU A 489 -27.27 12.25 -1.00
N GLU A 490 -28.34 12.07 -0.25
CA GLU A 490 -28.38 12.27 1.18
C GLU A 490 -28.36 10.92 1.91
N ILE A 491 -27.43 10.74 2.85
CA ILE A 491 -27.34 9.53 3.70
C ILE A 491 -27.75 9.91 5.12
N ASP A 492 -28.90 9.42 5.56
CA ASP A 492 -29.47 9.70 6.86
C ASP A 492 -29.14 8.57 7.87
N PHE A 493 -28.32 8.88 8.84
CA PHE A 493 -27.92 8.01 9.96
C PHE A 493 -28.77 8.18 11.23
N SER A 494 -29.81 9.02 11.22
CA SER A 494 -30.58 9.33 12.44
C SER A 494 -31.13 8.08 13.14
N GLY A 495 -31.37 7.00 12.40
CA GLY A 495 -31.84 5.71 12.93
C GLY A 495 -30.76 4.68 13.22
N ALA A 496 -29.48 5.00 12.98
CA ALA A 496 -28.38 4.07 13.25
C ALA A 496 -28.05 4.02 14.74
N LYS A 497 -27.74 2.83 15.26
CA LYS A 497 -27.30 2.61 16.64
C LYS A 497 -25.77 2.60 16.74
N ILE A 498 -25.14 2.04 15.71
CA ILE A 498 -23.68 1.97 15.58
C ILE A 498 -23.28 2.15 14.09
N ILE A 499 -22.20 2.86 13.87
CA ILE A 499 -21.58 3.07 12.56
C ILE A 499 -20.09 2.76 12.74
N ASP A 500 -19.64 1.65 12.14
CA ASP A 500 -18.24 1.22 12.29
C ASP A 500 -17.28 1.90 11.29
N LEU A 501 -15.98 1.68 11.52
CA LEU A 501 -14.89 2.15 10.68
C LEU A 501 -15.09 1.72 9.21
N THR A 502 -15.38 0.44 8.96
CA THR A 502 -15.45 -0.16 7.62
C THR A 502 -16.56 0.47 6.76
N VAL A 503 -17.71 0.73 7.36
CA VAL A 503 -18.84 1.41 6.69
C VAL A 503 -18.48 2.87 6.38
N GLN A 504 -17.83 3.58 7.32
CA GLN A 504 -17.44 4.97 7.11
C GLN A 504 -16.38 5.11 6.01
N GLU A 505 -15.40 4.22 5.95
CA GLU A 505 -14.42 4.16 4.85
C GLU A 505 -15.10 3.94 3.50
N ALA A 506 -16.03 2.97 3.42
CA ALA A 506 -16.76 2.69 2.18
C ALA A 506 -17.61 3.87 1.69
N ILE A 507 -18.26 4.59 2.61
CA ILE A 507 -19.02 5.81 2.29
C ILE A 507 -18.08 6.91 1.79
N ASN A 508 -16.95 7.10 2.43
CA ASN A 508 -15.96 8.09 1.99
C ASN A 508 -15.37 7.75 0.61
N ASP A 509 -15.10 6.48 0.33
CA ASP A 509 -14.63 6.04 -0.98
C ASP A 509 -15.71 6.21 -2.07
N PHE A 510 -16.98 5.97 -1.73
CA PHE A 510 -18.10 6.25 -2.62
C PHE A 510 -18.27 7.75 -2.84
N GLN A 511 -18.24 8.56 -1.79
CA GLN A 511 -18.37 10.01 -1.87
C GLN A 511 -17.32 10.61 -2.81
N ARG A 512 -16.04 10.24 -2.64
CA ARG A 512 -14.94 10.67 -3.52
C ARG A 512 -15.21 10.30 -4.98
N ALA A 513 -15.64 9.06 -5.23
CA ALA A 513 -15.92 8.60 -6.59
C ALA A 513 -17.13 9.30 -7.22
N HIS A 514 -18.16 9.57 -6.43
CA HIS A 514 -19.40 10.21 -6.87
C HIS A 514 -19.19 11.69 -7.19
N GLU A 515 -18.39 12.38 -6.36
CA GLU A 515 -18.02 13.80 -6.58
C GLU A 515 -17.20 14.00 -7.87
N LEU A 516 -16.36 13.03 -8.25
CA LEU A 516 -15.63 13.05 -9.53
C LEU A 516 -16.57 13.02 -10.75
N THR A 517 -17.80 12.49 -10.59
CA THR A 517 -18.82 12.48 -11.64
C THR A 517 -19.76 13.70 -11.60
N GLY A 518 -19.46 14.70 -10.74
CA GLY A 518 -20.27 15.91 -10.58
C GLY A 518 -21.41 15.78 -9.56
N GLY A 519 -21.55 14.62 -8.89
CA GLY A 519 -22.54 14.41 -7.84
C GLY A 519 -22.12 15.02 -6.49
N THR A 520 -23.05 14.99 -5.53
CA THR A 520 -22.78 15.41 -4.14
C THR A 520 -23.32 14.37 -3.16
N VAL A 521 -22.63 14.21 -2.02
CA VAL A 521 -23.07 13.32 -0.93
C VAL A 521 -23.14 14.10 0.37
N ASN A 522 -24.33 14.18 0.97
CA ASN A 522 -24.58 14.83 2.25
C ASN A 522 -24.85 13.78 3.33
N LEU A 523 -24.12 13.87 4.46
CA LEU A 523 -24.31 12.97 5.62
C LEU A 523 -25.15 13.68 6.67
N VAL A 524 -26.32 13.13 6.98
CA VAL A 524 -27.30 13.72 7.92
C VAL A 524 -27.42 12.81 9.14
N GLY A 525 -27.69 13.41 10.31
CA GLY A 525 -27.97 12.66 11.54
C GLY A 525 -26.73 12.22 12.32
N LEU A 526 -25.50 12.44 11.80
CA LEU A 526 -24.25 12.08 12.50
C LEU A 526 -24.06 12.86 13.82
N HIS A 527 -24.64 14.05 13.96
CA HIS A 527 -24.59 14.85 15.20
C HIS A 527 -25.29 14.18 16.40
N LYS A 528 -26.13 13.18 16.13
CA LYS A 528 -26.80 12.36 17.17
C LYS A 528 -25.93 11.22 17.69
N HIS A 529 -24.74 11.04 17.12
CA HIS A 529 -23.83 9.97 17.45
C HIS A 529 -22.57 10.52 18.10
N VAL A 530 -22.00 9.73 18.97
CA VAL A 530 -20.76 10.02 19.65
C VAL A 530 -19.66 9.12 19.09
N ALA A 531 -18.55 9.74 18.70
CA ALA A 531 -17.38 9.04 18.22
C ALA A 531 -16.51 8.53 19.37
N SER A 532 -15.95 7.33 19.26
CA SER A 532 -15.05 6.74 20.25
C SER A 532 -13.74 7.53 20.40
N THR A 533 -13.27 8.18 19.33
CA THR A 533 -12.08 9.03 19.31
C THR A 533 -12.29 10.26 18.42
N LYS A 534 -11.28 11.11 18.30
CA LYS A 534 -11.28 12.27 17.38
C LYS A 534 -11.03 11.89 15.92
N HIS A 535 -10.72 10.64 15.65
CA HIS A 535 -10.46 10.21 14.27
C HIS A 535 -11.73 10.29 13.42
N LYS A 536 -11.59 10.68 12.16
CA LYS A 536 -12.70 10.87 11.22
C LYS A 536 -13.61 9.63 11.13
N PHE A 537 -13.00 8.46 11.05
CA PHE A 537 -13.68 7.17 10.92
C PHE A 537 -13.84 6.43 12.24
N ALA A 538 -13.60 7.10 13.38
CA ALA A 538 -13.86 6.51 14.67
C ALA A 538 -15.26 5.92 14.73
N LEU A 539 -15.40 4.79 15.40
CA LEU A 539 -16.70 4.13 15.62
C LEU A 539 -17.66 5.14 16.24
N LYS A 540 -18.86 5.26 15.68
CA LYS A 540 -19.92 6.17 16.15
C LYS A 540 -21.09 5.37 16.72
N SER A 541 -21.56 5.77 17.90
CA SER A 541 -22.71 5.14 18.54
C SER A 541 -23.71 6.19 19.06
N SER A 542 -24.96 5.82 19.12
CA SER A 542 -26.04 6.71 19.61
C SER A 542 -26.07 6.87 21.16
N THR A 543 -25.12 6.29 21.89
CA THR A 543 -25.26 6.03 23.35
C THR A 543 -24.17 6.59 24.27
N ALA A 544 -23.18 7.34 23.78
CA ALA A 544 -22.08 7.82 24.66
C ALA A 544 -21.77 9.32 24.54
N PRO A 545 -21.43 10.05 25.63
CA PRO A 545 -21.09 11.47 25.59
C PRO A 545 -19.57 11.67 25.45
N ILE A 546 -19.12 12.52 24.52
CA ILE A 546 -17.73 13.03 24.47
C ILE A 546 -17.71 14.51 24.14
N ALA A 547 -16.93 15.27 24.90
CA ALA A 547 -16.70 16.69 24.71
C ALA A 547 -15.63 16.94 23.63
N ASN A 548 -15.97 17.72 22.61
CA ASN A 548 -15.01 18.24 21.64
C ASN A 548 -14.08 19.27 22.29
N LYS A 549 -12.86 18.86 22.66
CA LYS A 549 -11.81 19.82 23.06
C LYS A 549 -11.04 20.27 21.84
N THR A 550 -11.08 21.58 21.55
CA THR A 550 -10.21 22.19 20.52
C THR A 550 -8.74 22.03 20.89
N SER A 551 -7.91 21.66 19.91
CA SER A 551 -6.46 21.52 20.13
C SER A 551 -5.80 22.89 20.40
N PRO A 552 -4.62 22.95 21.03
CA PRO A 552 -3.88 24.20 21.21
C PRO A 552 -3.65 24.92 19.88
N ARG A 553 -3.25 24.19 18.81
CA ARG A 553 -3.07 24.70 17.44
C ARG A 553 -4.35 25.35 16.91
N GLN A 554 -5.49 24.71 17.06
CA GLN A 554 -6.79 25.22 16.60
C GLN A 554 -7.19 26.50 17.32
N LYS A 555 -6.89 26.63 18.61
CA LYS A 555 -7.14 27.87 19.37
C LYS A 555 -6.29 29.02 18.85
N ILE A 556 -4.99 28.76 18.59
CA ILE A 556 -4.06 29.78 18.04
C ILE A 556 -4.47 30.19 16.65
N LEU A 557 -4.74 29.24 15.75
CA LEU A 557 -5.14 29.55 14.36
C LEU A 557 -6.47 30.32 14.32
N ARG A 558 -7.42 30.01 15.19
CA ARG A 558 -8.68 30.77 15.32
C ARG A 558 -8.42 32.20 15.78
N ALA A 559 -7.54 32.39 16.77
CA ALA A 559 -7.17 33.71 17.25
C ALA A 559 -6.45 34.52 16.17
N LEU A 560 -5.50 33.92 15.45
CA LEU A 560 -4.79 34.54 14.32
C LEU A 560 -5.76 34.93 13.19
N ALA A 561 -6.70 34.06 12.84
CA ALA A 561 -7.69 34.34 11.82
C ALA A 561 -8.59 35.53 12.24
N SER A 562 -9.06 35.54 13.50
CA SER A 562 -9.88 36.65 14.00
C SER A 562 -9.11 37.99 14.06
N ALA A 563 -7.81 37.95 14.37
CA ALA A 563 -6.97 39.15 14.45
C ALA A 563 -6.66 39.79 13.08
N ASN A 564 -6.74 38.98 11.99
CA ASN A 564 -6.40 39.42 10.62
C ASN A 564 -7.61 39.43 9.67
N GLU A 565 -8.82 39.35 10.18
CA GLU A 565 -10.07 39.32 9.38
C GLU A 565 -10.16 38.12 8.42
N TRP A 566 -9.47 37.02 8.72
CA TRP A 566 -9.52 35.78 7.97
C TRP A 566 -10.61 34.84 8.52
N SER A 567 -11.10 33.95 7.70
CA SER A 567 -12.01 32.88 8.16
C SER A 567 -11.22 31.66 8.61
N PHE A 568 -11.71 31.01 9.68
CA PHE A 568 -11.16 29.77 10.19
C PHE A 568 -12.23 28.69 10.26
N GLU A 569 -11.98 27.55 9.60
CA GLU A 569 -12.83 26.38 9.62
C GLU A 569 -12.05 25.24 10.34
N LEU A 570 -12.65 24.65 11.38
CA LEU A 570 -12.07 23.49 12.08
C LEU A 570 -11.92 22.28 11.13
N GLY A 571 -12.74 22.26 10.10
CA GLY A 571 -13.07 21.28 9.11
C GLY A 571 -12.26 19.99 9.08
N GLN A 572 -12.98 18.91 8.97
CA GLN A 572 -12.56 17.75 8.20
C GLN A 572 -13.34 17.85 6.89
N ASP A 573 -12.92 18.75 6.01
CA ASP A 573 -13.57 18.91 4.72
C ASP A 573 -13.18 17.75 3.81
N ASN A 574 -14.16 16.93 3.46
CA ASN A 574 -13.99 15.81 2.53
C ASN A 574 -13.99 16.25 1.06
N ARG A 575 -14.20 17.53 0.78
CA ARG A 575 -14.27 18.10 -0.55
C ARG A 575 -12.88 18.48 -1.05
N PHE A 576 -12.12 17.48 -1.45
CA PHE A 576 -10.74 17.64 -1.96
C PHE A 576 -10.68 17.93 -3.46
N LYS A 577 -11.82 18.18 -4.13
CA LYS A 577 -11.91 18.30 -5.59
C LYS A 577 -10.87 19.26 -6.16
N LYS A 578 -10.68 20.41 -5.50
CA LYS A 578 -9.69 21.40 -5.91
C LYS A 578 -8.24 20.91 -5.80
N LEU A 579 -7.89 20.23 -4.69
CA LEU A 579 -6.53 19.72 -4.48
C LEU A 579 -6.23 18.48 -5.33
N GLN A 580 -7.23 17.68 -5.65
CA GLN A 580 -7.06 16.45 -6.45
C GLN A 580 -6.76 16.73 -7.93
N THR A 581 -6.91 17.95 -8.40
CA THR A 581 -6.56 18.34 -9.78
C THR A 581 -5.06 18.48 -9.99
N PHE A 582 -4.30 18.65 -8.92
CA PHE A 582 -2.85 18.81 -8.96
C PHE A 582 -2.12 17.46 -9.10
N HIS A 583 -1.06 17.43 -9.90
CA HIS A 583 -0.23 16.24 -10.12
C HIS A 583 0.45 15.74 -8.85
N PHE A 584 0.72 16.64 -7.89
CA PHE A 584 1.25 16.28 -6.59
C PHE A 584 0.45 15.16 -5.92
N PHE A 585 -0.87 15.13 -6.14
CA PHE A 585 -1.77 14.14 -5.54
C PHE A 585 -2.10 12.95 -6.45
N ASP A 586 -1.43 12.76 -7.58
CA ASP A 586 -1.71 11.67 -8.52
C ASP A 586 -1.55 10.28 -7.88
N SER A 587 -0.44 10.08 -7.18
CA SER A 587 -0.12 8.85 -6.44
C SER A 587 -0.22 9.01 -4.91
N ARG A 588 -0.68 10.18 -4.43
CA ARG A 588 -0.78 10.55 -3.02
C ARG A 588 -2.23 10.82 -2.62
N PRO A 589 -3.02 9.79 -2.29
CA PRO A 589 -4.40 9.98 -1.85
C PRO A 589 -4.49 10.91 -0.63
N ILE A 590 -5.32 11.95 -0.71
CA ILE A 590 -5.60 12.84 0.41
C ILE A 590 -6.52 12.08 1.38
N GLU A 591 -6.09 11.93 2.63
CA GLU A 591 -6.87 11.29 3.68
C GLU A 591 -7.86 12.26 4.32
N TYR A 592 -7.37 13.42 4.77
CA TYR A 592 -8.20 14.50 5.29
C TYR A 592 -7.49 15.86 5.21
N LYS A 593 -8.27 16.90 5.41
CA LYS A 593 -7.84 18.29 5.43
C LYS A 593 -8.49 18.99 6.61
N GLU A 594 -7.70 19.67 7.42
CA GLU A 594 -8.15 20.30 8.66
C GLU A 594 -7.45 21.65 8.87
N ASN A 595 -7.89 22.40 9.88
CA ASN A 595 -7.29 23.68 10.26
C ASN A 595 -7.22 24.69 9.10
N ILE A 596 -8.35 24.88 8.42
CA ILE A 596 -8.43 25.65 7.21
C ILE A 596 -8.54 27.14 7.56
N VAL A 597 -7.55 27.93 7.15
CA VAL A 597 -7.56 29.38 7.20
C VAL A 597 -7.72 29.93 5.78
N LYS A 598 -8.69 30.79 5.56
CA LYS A 598 -8.96 31.40 4.26
C LYS A 598 -8.92 32.91 4.37
N GLY A 599 -8.35 33.54 3.37
CA GLY A 599 -8.32 35.00 3.24
C GLY A 599 -8.41 35.41 1.79
N LYS A 600 -8.48 36.74 1.61
CA LYS A 600 -8.46 37.37 0.29
C LYS A 600 -7.29 38.34 0.25
N TYR A 601 -6.54 38.30 -0.85
CA TYR A 601 -5.51 39.32 -1.11
C TYR A 601 -6.15 40.61 -1.61
N ASP A 602 -7.15 40.45 -2.51
CA ASP A 602 -7.97 41.52 -3.04
C ASP A 602 -9.39 41.02 -3.35
N LYS A 603 -10.20 41.78 -4.15
CA LYS A 603 -11.57 41.35 -4.47
C LYS A 603 -11.67 40.03 -5.25
N SER A 604 -10.60 39.61 -5.93
CA SER A 604 -10.62 38.53 -6.92
C SER A 604 -9.71 37.37 -6.59
N ASN A 605 -8.60 37.61 -5.86
CA ASN A 605 -7.63 36.56 -5.50
C ASN A 605 -7.91 36.05 -4.09
N GLU A 606 -8.20 34.75 -4.00
CA GLU A 606 -8.49 34.05 -2.75
C GLU A 606 -7.35 33.07 -2.44
N TRP A 607 -6.96 33.01 -1.17
CA TRP A 607 -5.98 32.02 -0.71
C TRP A 607 -6.53 31.20 0.45
N GLU A 608 -5.98 30.00 0.60
CA GLU A 608 -6.32 29.07 1.64
C GLU A 608 -5.05 28.38 2.14
N ILE A 609 -4.86 28.33 3.46
CA ILE A 609 -3.84 27.51 4.11
C ILE A 609 -4.55 26.44 4.90
N SER A 610 -4.11 25.18 4.75
CA SER A 610 -4.72 24.06 5.43
C SER A 610 -3.69 22.97 5.76
N ASP A 611 -3.92 22.25 6.86
CA ASP A 611 -3.17 21.07 7.20
C ASP A 611 -3.77 19.88 6.43
N VAL A 612 -3.00 19.32 5.51
CA VAL A 612 -3.41 18.22 4.65
C VAL A 612 -2.68 16.95 5.07
N THR A 613 -3.44 15.90 5.31
CA THR A 613 -2.90 14.56 5.52
C THR A 613 -3.13 13.75 4.26
N PHE A 614 -2.05 13.20 3.72
CA PHE A 614 -2.07 12.35 2.54
C PHE A 614 -1.20 11.11 2.77
N SER A 615 -1.41 10.09 1.97
CA SER A 615 -0.65 8.85 2.07
C SER A 615 0.10 8.56 0.77
N GLU A 616 1.25 7.91 0.90
CA GLU A 616 2.03 7.39 -0.22
C GLU A 616 2.21 5.89 -0.02
N GLY A 617 2.13 5.11 -1.10
CA GLY A 617 2.10 3.65 -0.99
C GLY A 617 0.73 3.10 -0.56
N ALA A 618 0.67 1.79 -0.30
CA ALA A 618 -0.58 1.13 0.09
C ALA A 618 -0.35 0.03 1.12
N MET A 619 -1.31 -0.14 2.02
CA MET A 619 -1.30 -1.10 3.14
C MET A 619 0.04 -1.15 3.88
N LEU A 620 0.89 -2.15 3.63
CA LEU A 620 2.15 -2.41 4.34
C LEU A 620 3.26 -1.41 4.02
N ALA A 621 3.18 -0.78 2.84
CA ALA A 621 4.10 0.29 2.40
C ALA A 621 3.41 1.66 2.44
N LYS A 622 2.25 1.77 3.12
CA LYS A 622 1.55 3.04 3.29
C LYS A 622 2.33 3.90 4.30
N GLU A 623 2.81 5.02 3.83
CA GLU A 623 3.33 6.09 4.67
C GLU A 623 2.34 7.25 4.68
N VAL A 624 2.03 7.75 5.88
CA VAL A 624 1.11 8.88 6.06
C VAL A 624 1.93 10.12 6.34
N TYR A 625 1.68 11.14 5.55
CA TYR A 625 2.35 12.42 5.65
C TYR A 625 1.37 13.51 6.07
N HIS A 626 1.86 14.45 6.87
CA HIS A 626 1.15 15.66 7.24
C HIS A 626 1.92 16.84 6.67
N SER A 627 1.23 17.74 5.99
CA SER A 627 1.85 18.95 5.42
C SER A 627 0.90 20.12 5.51
N THR A 628 1.43 21.29 5.84
CA THR A 628 0.66 22.54 5.69
C THR A 628 0.83 23.03 4.26
N MET A 629 -0.27 23.09 3.52
CA MET A 629 -0.32 23.46 2.11
C MET A 629 -1.05 24.78 1.91
N GLN A 630 -0.65 25.50 0.87
CA GLN A 630 -1.26 26.73 0.44
C GLN A 630 -1.91 26.51 -0.92
N TYR A 631 -3.16 26.95 -1.05
CA TYR A 631 -3.90 26.93 -2.30
C TYR A 631 -4.28 28.38 -2.63
N ILE A 632 -4.09 28.78 -3.89
CA ILE A 632 -4.39 30.12 -4.40
C ILE A 632 -5.32 29.96 -5.58
N LYS A 633 -6.35 30.80 -5.62
CA LYS A 633 -7.17 31.01 -6.80
C LYS A 633 -6.82 32.38 -7.38
N LEU A 634 -6.28 32.41 -8.60
CA LEU A 634 -5.84 33.57 -9.31
C LEU A 634 -6.98 34.13 -10.19
N GLU A 635 -7.04 35.44 -10.34
CA GLU A 635 -7.93 36.11 -11.29
C GLU A 635 -7.44 35.92 -12.73
N LYS A 636 -6.17 36.18 -12.95
CA LYS A 636 -5.52 36.04 -14.25
C LYS A 636 -5.06 34.59 -14.47
N GLU A 637 -5.24 34.11 -15.67
CA GLU A 637 -4.73 32.83 -16.08
C GLU A 637 -3.21 32.90 -16.33
N VAL A 638 -2.45 32.02 -15.77
CA VAL A 638 -1.00 31.90 -15.93
C VAL A 638 -0.65 30.56 -16.59
N PRO A 639 0.49 30.47 -17.29
CA PRO A 639 0.88 29.22 -17.93
C PRO A 639 0.91 28.07 -16.94
N PRO A 640 0.38 26.91 -17.26
CA PRO A 640 0.49 25.74 -16.40
C PRO A 640 1.94 25.25 -16.29
N PHE A 641 2.46 25.15 -15.04
CA PHE A 641 3.81 24.70 -14.78
C PHE A 641 3.91 23.92 -13.47
N VAL A 642 4.97 23.17 -13.34
CA VAL A 642 5.43 22.54 -12.09
C VAL A 642 6.85 23.00 -11.82
N LEU A 643 7.05 23.60 -10.65
CA LEU A 643 8.34 23.99 -10.11
C LEU A 643 8.61 23.15 -8.87
N ARG A 644 9.75 22.48 -8.83
CA ARG A 644 10.17 21.74 -7.65
C ARG A 644 11.68 21.91 -7.43
N ARG A 645 12.14 21.70 -6.22
CA ARG A 645 13.56 21.70 -5.95
C ARG A 645 14.27 20.68 -6.83
N GLU A 646 15.36 21.09 -7.48
CA GLU A 646 16.10 20.23 -8.39
C GLU A 646 16.83 19.13 -7.61
N GLU A 647 16.63 17.90 -8.04
CA GLU A 647 17.29 16.74 -7.49
C GLU A 647 18.37 16.26 -8.47
N PHE A 648 19.44 15.62 -7.95
CA PHE A 648 20.59 15.15 -8.75
C PHE A 648 20.17 14.25 -9.93
N VAL A 649 19.11 13.47 -9.76
CA VAL A 649 18.58 12.57 -10.79
C VAL A 649 17.96 13.37 -11.95
N ASP A 650 17.31 14.47 -11.67
CA ASP A 650 16.74 15.33 -12.71
C ASP A 650 17.86 15.79 -13.68
N ARG A 651 19.04 16.16 -13.17
CA ARG A 651 20.20 16.53 -13.98
C ARG A 651 20.78 15.40 -14.83
N VAL A 652 20.80 14.19 -14.28
CA VAL A 652 21.35 13.01 -14.99
C VAL A 652 20.40 12.59 -16.11
N PHE A 653 19.10 12.56 -15.85
CA PHE A 653 18.11 12.15 -16.86
C PHE A 653 17.93 13.18 -17.98
N ASP A 654 18.06 14.47 -17.70
CA ASP A 654 18.03 15.50 -18.74
C ASP A 654 19.24 15.39 -19.69
N ARG A 655 20.43 15.00 -19.18
CA ARG A 655 21.64 14.81 -19.99
C ARG A 655 21.62 13.53 -20.83
N VAL A 656 21.00 12.47 -20.35
CA VAL A 656 21.05 11.14 -21.00
C VAL A 656 20.01 10.97 -22.12
N ARG A 657 19.19 11.96 -22.44
CA ARG A 657 18.23 12.01 -23.58
C ARG A 657 17.29 10.81 -23.79
N VAL A 658 17.25 9.84 -22.89
CA VAL A 658 16.65 8.54 -23.19
C VAL A 658 15.15 8.49 -22.87
N PHE A 659 14.64 9.30 -21.91
CA PHE A 659 13.36 8.96 -21.30
C PHE A 659 12.52 10.13 -20.77
N GLY A 660 12.21 11.16 -21.54
CA GLY A 660 11.24 12.18 -21.11
C GLY A 660 10.73 13.06 -22.24
N THR A 661 9.42 13.31 -22.28
CA THR A 661 8.77 14.22 -23.23
C THR A 661 8.85 15.69 -22.79
N MET A 662 9.22 15.98 -21.54
CA MET A 662 9.34 17.34 -21.02
C MET A 662 10.75 17.60 -20.50
N ARG A 663 11.40 18.61 -21.05
CA ARG A 663 12.74 19.07 -20.65
C ARG A 663 12.61 20.13 -19.57
N ASP A 664 13.61 20.19 -18.69
CA ASP A 664 13.80 21.29 -17.77
C ASP A 664 13.93 22.65 -18.51
N ILE A 665 13.35 23.69 -17.93
CA ILE A 665 13.43 25.06 -18.45
C ILE A 665 14.49 25.81 -17.64
N ASN A 666 15.67 26.00 -18.24
CA ASN A 666 16.79 26.66 -17.61
C ASN A 666 16.94 28.10 -18.09
N PHE A 667 17.28 29.01 -17.19
CA PHE A 667 17.48 30.43 -17.44
C PHE A 667 18.97 30.78 -17.40
N LYS A 668 19.51 31.26 -18.53
CA LYS A 668 20.90 31.71 -18.59
C LYS A 668 21.11 33.01 -17.79
N THR A 669 20.05 33.81 -17.65
CA THR A 669 20.05 35.07 -16.89
C THR A 669 20.09 34.85 -15.38
N ASN A 670 19.59 33.71 -14.88
CA ASN A 670 19.62 33.33 -13.46
C ASN A 670 20.09 31.88 -13.29
N PRO A 671 21.43 31.67 -13.31
CA PRO A 671 22.01 30.32 -13.13
C PRO A 671 21.74 29.73 -11.74
N GLU A 672 21.52 30.57 -10.74
CA GLU A 672 21.28 30.13 -9.36
C GLU A 672 19.90 29.51 -9.22
N PHE A 673 18.88 30.11 -9.80
CA PHE A 673 17.56 29.51 -9.92
C PHE A 673 17.62 28.16 -10.64
N SER A 674 18.28 28.11 -11.80
CA SER A 674 18.41 26.89 -12.61
C SER A 674 19.22 25.76 -11.94
N LYS A 675 20.01 26.06 -10.91
CA LYS A 675 20.68 25.07 -10.07
C LYS A 675 19.83 24.53 -8.93
N GLN A 676 18.88 25.36 -8.47
CA GLN A 676 18.04 25.01 -7.30
C GLN A 676 16.74 24.33 -7.70
N TYR A 677 16.24 24.64 -8.91
CA TYR A 677 14.88 24.26 -9.31
C TYR A 677 14.84 23.52 -10.64
N TYR A 678 13.91 22.58 -10.69
CA TYR A 678 13.46 21.89 -11.88
C TYR A 678 12.11 22.43 -12.29
N LEU A 679 12.05 23.13 -13.45
CA LEU A 679 10.85 23.78 -13.97
C LEU A 679 10.38 23.09 -15.25
N LYS A 680 9.11 22.70 -15.31
CA LYS A 680 8.53 22.05 -16.48
C LYS A 680 7.07 22.46 -16.73
N GLY A 681 6.64 22.34 -17.98
CA GLY A 681 5.27 22.50 -18.41
C GLY A 681 5.13 22.27 -19.91
N ASP A 682 3.90 22.35 -20.41
CA ASP A 682 3.58 22.01 -21.81
C ASP A 682 4.06 23.05 -22.82
N ASN A 683 3.96 24.34 -22.50
CA ASN A 683 4.38 25.43 -23.35
C ASN A 683 5.64 26.13 -22.79
N ARG A 684 6.79 25.70 -23.32
CA ARG A 684 8.08 26.13 -22.81
C ARG A 684 8.32 27.64 -22.96
N ASP A 685 7.96 28.20 -24.11
CA ASP A 685 8.25 29.60 -24.43
C ASP A 685 7.35 30.53 -23.61
N GLU A 686 6.11 30.14 -23.41
CA GLU A 686 5.16 30.90 -22.59
C GLU A 686 5.59 30.91 -21.12
N ILE A 687 6.06 29.75 -20.59
CA ILE A 687 6.57 29.62 -19.22
C ILE A 687 7.87 30.42 -19.06
N ALA A 688 8.78 30.36 -20.03
CA ALA A 688 10.03 31.10 -19.98
C ALA A 688 9.79 32.62 -19.99
N ASN A 689 8.79 33.10 -20.73
CA ASN A 689 8.40 34.52 -20.74
C ASN A 689 7.67 34.93 -19.44
N PHE A 690 6.94 34.02 -18.82
CA PHE A 690 6.25 34.26 -17.55
C PHE A 690 7.23 34.41 -16.38
N PHE A 691 8.30 33.64 -16.35
CA PHE A 691 9.33 33.69 -15.31
C PHE A 691 10.30 34.85 -15.57
N ASN A 692 9.87 36.08 -15.25
CA ASN A 692 10.71 37.27 -15.32
C ASN A 692 11.81 37.25 -14.22
N GLU A 693 12.76 38.21 -14.27
CA GLU A 693 13.88 38.29 -13.33
C GLU A 693 13.42 38.42 -11.86
N ASP A 694 12.37 39.21 -11.62
CA ASP A 694 11.83 39.43 -10.28
C ASP A 694 11.27 38.15 -9.68
N LEU A 695 10.56 37.36 -10.48
CA LEU A 695 9.98 36.09 -10.07
C LEU A 695 11.08 35.04 -9.86
N LEU A 696 12.13 35.01 -10.70
CA LEU A 696 13.28 34.13 -10.54
C LEU A 696 14.03 34.44 -9.24
N ASN A 697 14.31 35.72 -8.97
CA ASN A 697 14.98 36.17 -7.77
C ASN A 697 14.15 35.86 -6.51
N TYR A 698 12.83 36.06 -6.58
CA TYR A 698 11.94 35.73 -5.48
C TYR A 698 12.10 34.25 -5.05
N PHE A 699 12.14 33.32 -6.00
CA PHE A 699 12.29 31.89 -5.68
C PHE A 699 13.69 31.52 -5.15
N VAL A 700 14.71 32.25 -5.55
CA VAL A 700 16.07 32.06 -5.00
C VAL A 700 16.11 32.53 -3.53
N GLU A 701 15.50 33.67 -3.22
CA GLU A 701 15.45 34.25 -1.88
C GLU A 701 14.46 33.53 -0.95
N ASN A 702 13.34 33.03 -1.49
CA ASN A 702 12.29 32.33 -0.77
C ASN A 702 12.19 30.87 -1.24
N PRO A 703 13.07 29.98 -0.81
CA PRO A 703 13.12 28.61 -1.31
C PRO A 703 11.84 27.82 -0.95
N ILE A 704 11.22 27.25 -1.99
CA ILE A 704 9.98 26.49 -1.91
C ILE A 704 10.24 25.07 -2.42
N GLU A 705 9.67 24.06 -1.78
CA GLU A 705 9.90 22.64 -2.15
C GLU A 705 9.12 22.24 -3.41
N HIS A 706 7.87 22.68 -3.54
CA HIS A 706 7.02 22.32 -4.68
C HIS A 706 5.94 23.39 -4.93
N ILE A 707 5.84 23.83 -6.17
CA ILE A 707 4.72 24.63 -6.67
C ILE A 707 4.16 23.96 -7.93
N GLU A 708 2.87 23.91 -8.03
CA GLU A 708 2.15 23.47 -9.21
C GLU A 708 1.05 24.47 -9.57
N CYS A 709 1.02 24.92 -10.82
CA CYS A 709 -0.01 25.80 -11.37
C CYS A 709 -0.77 25.08 -12.49
N THR A 710 -2.09 25.18 -12.47
CA THR A 710 -3.01 24.60 -13.47
C THR A 710 -3.79 25.66 -14.25
N GLY A 711 -3.24 26.88 -14.37
CA GLY A 711 -3.85 28.04 -15.00
C GLY A 711 -4.33 29.06 -13.97
N LYS A 712 -5.55 28.95 -13.47
CA LYS A 712 -6.11 29.84 -12.44
C LYS A 712 -5.97 29.31 -11.01
N GLU A 713 -5.44 28.15 -10.83
CA GLU A 713 -5.28 27.52 -9.51
C GLU A 713 -3.80 27.15 -9.29
N MET A 714 -3.30 27.45 -8.11
CA MET A 714 -1.91 27.16 -7.72
C MET A 714 -1.87 26.46 -6.38
N LEU A 715 -1.03 25.42 -6.27
CA LEU A 715 -0.75 24.70 -5.06
C LEU A 715 0.71 24.90 -4.68
N ILE A 716 0.95 25.27 -3.42
CA ILE A 716 2.29 25.34 -2.84
C ILE A 716 2.35 24.32 -1.69
N ALA A 717 3.23 23.33 -1.80
CA ALA A 717 3.49 22.37 -0.77
C ALA A 717 4.81 22.68 -0.06
N GLY A 718 4.75 22.89 1.23
CA GLY A 718 5.89 23.29 2.06
C GLY A 718 6.62 22.11 2.71
N GLY A 719 7.02 21.09 1.94
CA GLY A 719 7.74 19.94 2.49
C GLY A 719 6.90 19.02 3.39
N ILE A 720 7.54 18.01 3.98
CA ILE A 720 6.90 17.06 4.92
C ILE A 720 6.93 17.67 6.31
N GLY A 721 5.75 17.89 6.90
CA GLY A 721 5.57 18.42 8.25
C GLY A 721 4.52 19.52 8.34
N ILE A 722 3.94 19.66 9.52
CA ILE A 722 2.98 20.73 9.82
C ILE A 722 3.77 21.99 10.19
N THR A 723 3.50 23.09 9.49
CA THR A 723 4.12 24.41 9.77
C THR A 723 3.77 24.84 11.20
N LYS A 724 4.75 25.36 11.93
CA LYS A 724 4.52 25.93 13.24
C LYS A 724 3.57 27.11 13.18
N THR A 725 2.80 27.32 14.22
CA THR A 725 1.79 28.42 14.26
C THR A 725 2.41 29.79 14.14
N GLU A 726 3.63 29.99 14.61
CA GLU A 726 4.41 31.23 14.50
C GLU A 726 4.81 31.57 13.07
N ASP A 727 5.00 30.55 12.22
CA ASP A 727 5.44 30.70 10.81
C ASP A 727 4.25 30.88 9.84
N ILE A 728 3.01 30.79 10.28
CA ILE A 728 1.83 30.91 9.41
C ILE A 728 1.71 32.33 8.84
N VAL A 729 1.83 33.36 9.65
CA VAL A 729 1.73 34.76 9.20
C VAL A 729 2.86 35.13 8.25
N PRO A 730 4.16 34.81 8.53
CA PRO A 730 5.24 34.99 7.54
C PRO A 730 4.95 34.32 6.19
N ARG A 731 4.45 33.07 6.21
CA ARG A 731 4.10 32.35 4.98
C ARG A 731 2.97 33.00 4.20
N ILE A 732 1.99 33.59 4.87
CA ILE A 732 0.90 34.32 4.18
C ILE A 732 1.47 35.60 3.53
N LYS A 733 2.35 36.31 4.21
CA LYS A 733 3.00 37.51 3.63
C LYS A 733 3.84 37.16 2.38
N SER A 734 4.65 36.11 2.46
CA SER A 734 5.40 35.61 1.30
C SER A 734 4.47 35.21 0.14
N LEU A 735 3.34 34.59 0.43
CA LEU A 735 2.32 34.24 -0.55
C LEU A 735 1.73 35.50 -1.23
N GLU A 736 1.45 36.55 -0.46
CA GLU A 736 0.93 37.81 -0.98
C GLU A 736 1.95 38.55 -1.86
N GLU A 737 3.24 38.47 -1.55
CA GLU A 737 4.34 38.93 -2.39
C GLU A 737 4.40 38.17 -3.71
N LEU A 738 4.30 36.83 -3.67
CA LEU A 738 4.24 36.00 -4.87
C LEU A 738 3.05 36.39 -5.76
N ILE A 739 1.87 36.60 -5.18
CA ILE A 739 0.68 37.04 -5.94
C ILE A 739 0.91 38.39 -6.63
N LYS A 740 1.64 39.31 -5.99
CA LYS A 740 1.99 40.62 -6.60
C LYS A 740 2.90 40.46 -7.82
N LEU A 741 3.89 39.55 -7.74
CA LEU A 741 4.83 39.31 -8.83
C LEU A 741 4.18 38.57 -10.02
N ILE A 742 3.13 37.82 -9.78
CA ILE A 742 2.38 37.08 -10.81
C ILE A 742 1.37 37.96 -11.54
N LYS A 743 0.96 39.10 -10.93
CA LYS A 743 0.07 40.06 -11.55
C LYS A 743 0.74 40.84 -12.70
#